data_da40b633bbabeddd4335ba5d4ac61a90
#
_entry.id   da40b633bbabeddd4335ba5d4ac61a90
#
_cell.length_a   1.000
_cell.length_b   1.000
_cell.length_c   1.000
_cell.angle_alpha   90.00
_cell.angle_beta   90.00
_cell.angle_gamma   90.00
#
_symmetry.space_group_name_H-M   'P 1'
#
loop_
_entity.id
_entity.type
_entity.pdbx_description
1 polymer ?
#
loop_
_entity_poly.entity_id
_entity_poly.type
_entity_poly.pdbx_seq_one_letter_code
_entity_poly.pdbx_strand_id
1 'polypeptide(L)'
;MNSESRTTGLEKLNFPPDYVPPTKLQQTLKHAGIDFWYYLSISPEKKCQYLFKLWNGMTRKEQRVITLDDILAAAQLPQEEIYAYIQVEIFKEQGKVPEKKKTVRKVTSWLDQMEGVPRISDVVRLIDKLLGVNGGKFHPDAIASNIALLEDETGFKMKESTIDEAVEITEHFAGITQRLGKKIVFKRPGETAEEFQFTDQEIWTITNELYLCACSFPYWFYRYFYITDPSGSIGLPEELVAQKVMLDIMSEADLKHLPILVMNLKARQLGISTFHVGVITWTSQFRRGSHCVLASAEEQKSMELAEKAWLALENQPLWMRHVLTREDVKVGPEFGEINSDILIQHGSQKKGISRGSTPVAALVSEVPYYFDPVETIESSLLRAMHENPRTYLILEGTARKRGDWYHETWLKNREGKDTGYNRFICLILPWYVGRDKYPTEDWVKNHPIPQNWIPLKQTLKQATDAKLYVRSTPLLRKYLGDNWEMPIEQQWFWEFQYRDASRSDMTLKSFLAEMASDERSAFQSKKWSVYRQEVLDRLEANASKKYIDYAMTGDGIDSKFSLREFWSPSARRVDIGFASFQGKTFNWKLIPLKRTPEDENLNFFLRVWEPPKPGYEYAIGIDVSGGVGQDNSAFEVIRKGRGDEPDVQVAELYTPWISSAEAPPFALLLGVWYGQHMSPVPQALMCPEVQMAVGDIISHQLDVLGYQNFFYMERMDIKRRPGQKSQRRGWASTTTWARQAMLETYKLHVESGWIVLNSENTLSEMSNQEAEETDSGKTKYDHASGQHDDSIFGVGIAFFCLHFNDTLMEKLEGGIMRRKGTPKKIAETNLPDVKLESSEALLARRFQFDEIDELGLDNSDPSSLMMIY
;
A
#
# COMPACT_ATOMS: atom_id res chain seq x y z
N MET A 1 28.31 -51.23 -30.33
CA MET A 1 28.55 -52.08 -29.19
C MET A 1 27.23 -52.62 -28.69
N ASN A 2 27.07 -53.78 -28.88
CA ASN A 2 26.13 -54.86 -28.58
C ASN A 2 24.81 -54.54 -27.89
N SER A 3 23.75 -54.89 -28.63
CA SER A 3 22.33 -54.81 -28.26
C SER A 3 21.86 -55.89 -27.24
N GLU A 4 22.74 -56.78 -26.82
CA GLU A 4 22.36 -57.93 -25.96
C GLU A 4 22.43 -57.73 -24.45
N SER A 5 22.97 -56.63 -23.93
CA SER A 5 23.04 -56.40 -22.49
C SER A 5 21.87 -55.57 -21.95
N ARG A 6 20.92 -55.15 -22.76
CA ARG A 6 19.81 -54.27 -22.38
C ARG A 6 18.53 -54.97 -21.91
N THR A 7 18.41 -56.29 -22.19
CA THR A 7 17.18 -57.03 -21.88
C THR A 7 17.05 -57.56 -20.46
N THR A 8 18.12 -57.62 -19.69
CA THR A 8 18.11 -58.20 -18.35
C THR A 8 17.58 -57.27 -17.23
N GLY A 9 17.38 -55.98 -17.52
CA GLY A 9 16.83 -55.02 -16.57
C GLY A 9 15.30 -54.88 -16.58
N LEU A 10 14.71 -55.24 -17.74
CA LEU A 10 13.27 -55.01 -17.97
C LEU A 10 12.35 -56.06 -17.30
N GLU A 11 12.85 -57.24 -17.06
CA GLU A 11 12.08 -58.33 -16.43
C GLU A 11 11.72 -58.07 -14.96
N LYS A 12 12.33 -57.05 -14.33
CA LYS A 12 12.05 -56.67 -12.92
C LYS A 12 11.04 -55.51 -12.77
N LEU A 13 10.58 -54.92 -13.83
CA LEU A 13 9.61 -53.84 -13.82
C LEU A 13 8.24 -54.40 -14.23
N ASN A 14 7.34 -54.57 -13.30
CA ASN A 14 5.95 -54.97 -13.52
C ASN A 14 5.14 -53.83 -14.19
N PHE A 15 5.42 -53.59 -15.46
CA PHE A 15 4.56 -52.71 -16.24
C PHE A 15 3.45 -53.50 -16.94
N PRO A 16 2.25 -52.93 -17.09
CA PRO A 16 1.22 -53.51 -17.96
C PRO A 16 1.76 -53.65 -19.39
N PRO A 17 1.34 -54.68 -20.13
CA PRO A 17 1.82 -54.91 -21.52
C PRO A 17 1.59 -53.73 -22.46
N ASP A 18 0.64 -52.84 -22.13
CA ASP A 18 0.22 -51.68 -22.96
C ASP A 18 0.75 -50.32 -22.45
N TYR A 19 1.77 -50.32 -21.58
CA TYR A 19 2.29 -49.07 -21.00
C TYR A 19 2.98 -48.22 -22.07
N VAL A 20 2.38 -47.06 -22.34
CA VAL A 20 2.97 -46.03 -23.24
C VAL A 20 3.55 -44.91 -22.38
N PRO A 21 4.87 -44.72 -22.45
CA PRO A 21 5.50 -43.64 -21.62
C PRO A 21 5.02 -42.26 -22.04
N PRO A 22 4.88 -41.32 -21.09
CA PRO A 22 4.50 -39.94 -21.39
C PRO A 22 5.51 -39.30 -22.38
N THR A 23 5.04 -38.81 -23.50
CA THR A 23 5.88 -38.28 -24.60
C THR A 23 6.77 -37.10 -24.14
N LYS A 24 6.27 -36.28 -23.19
CA LYS A 24 7.04 -35.16 -22.61
C LYS A 24 8.24 -35.66 -21.80
N LEU A 25 8.07 -36.67 -20.96
CA LEU A 25 9.17 -37.21 -20.15
C LEU A 25 10.26 -37.86 -21.05
N GLN A 26 9.85 -38.60 -22.09
CA GLN A 26 10.80 -39.17 -23.05
C GLN A 26 11.62 -38.09 -23.77
N GLN A 27 10.96 -37.04 -24.23
CA GLN A 27 11.65 -35.94 -24.92
C GLN A 27 12.63 -35.22 -23.98
N THR A 28 12.22 -34.98 -22.72
CA THR A 28 13.04 -34.31 -21.73
C THR A 28 14.26 -35.12 -21.31
N LEU A 29 14.10 -36.41 -21.07
CA LEU A 29 15.21 -37.32 -20.78
C LEU A 29 16.16 -37.48 -21.97
N LYS A 30 15.62 -37.55 -23.20
CA LYS A 30 16.41 -37.59 -24.43
C LYS A 30 17.25 -36.32 -24.64
N HIS A 31 16.70 -35.14 -24.36
CA HIS A 31 17.44 -33.89 -24.38
C HIS A 31 18.58 -33.86 -23.36
N ALA A 32 18.38 -34.48 -22.19
CA ALA A 32 19.42 -34.62 -21.17
C ALA A 32 20.40 -35.80 -21.42
N GLY A 33 20.28 -36.50 -22.56
CA GLY A 33 21.12 -37.64 -22.85
C GLY A 33 20.90 -38.88 -22.00
N ILE A 34 19.73 -38.97 -21.34
CA ILE A 34 19.35 -40.05 -20.45
C ILE A 34 18.43 -41.01 -21.20
N ASP A 35 18.79 -42.31 -21.19
CA ASP A 35 17.95 -43.35 -21.76
C ASP A 35 16.71 -43.55 -20.88
N PHE A 36 15.53 -43.53 -21.49
CA PHE A 36 14.25 -43.62 -20.78
C PHE A 36 14.11 -44.91 -19.98
N TRP A 37 14.50 -46.04 -20.57
CA TRP A 37 14.40 -47.36 -19.91
C TRP A 37 15.41 -47.49 -18.76
N TYR A 38 16.59 -46.91 -18.93
CA TYR A 38 17.55 -46.82 -17.84
C TYR A 38 17.00 -45.99 -16.69
N TYR A 39 16.38 -44.88 -16.97
CA TYR A 39 15.73 -44.03 -15.95
C TYR A 39 14.65 -44.78 -15.19
N LEU A 40 13.84 -45.60 -15.85
CA LEU A 40 12.81 -46.43 -15.18
C LEU A 40 13.40 -47.52 -14.28
N SER A 41 14.56 -48.01 -14.59
CA SER A 41 15.22 -49.14 -13.88
C SER A 41 15.98 -48.73 -12.62
N ILE A 42 16.22 -47.44 -12.41
CA ILE A 42 16.98 -46.94 -11.24
C ILE A 42 16.06 -46.68 -10.04
N SER A 43 16.67 -46.65 -8.83
CA SER A 43 15.91 -46.39 -7.60
C SER A 43 15.25 -45.02 -7.58
N PRO A 44 14.16 -44.83 -6.81
CA PRO A 44 13.48 -43.54 -6.67
C PRO A 44 14.43 -42.38 -6.30
N GLU A 45 15.38 -42.60 -5.40
CA GLU A 45 16.42 -41.61 -5.06
C GLU A 45 17.27 -41.18 -6.25
N LYS A 46 17.75 -42.13 -7.06
CA LYS A 46 18.49 -41.80 -8.27
C LYS A 46 17.65 -41.12 -9.33
N LYS A 47 16.34 -41.43 -9.42
CA LYS A 47 15.40 -40.73 -10.28
C LYS A 47 15.29 -39.25 -9.86
N CYS A 48 15.13 -38.99 -8.59
CA CYS A 48 15.10 -37.62 -8.07
C CYS A 48 16.38 -36.83 -8.33
N GLN A 49 17.57 -37.49 -8.16
CA GLN A 49 18.86 -36.88 -8.49
C GLN A 49 18.96 -36.47 -9.95
N TYR A 50 18.53 -37.33 -10.88
CA TYR A 50 18.54 -37.05 -12.30
C TYR A 50 17.58 -35.92 -12.68
N LEU A 51 16.36 -35.93 -12.12
CA LEU A 51 15.36 -34.88 -12.35
C LEU A 51 15.82 -33.52 -11.82
N PHE A 52 16.46 -33.52 -10.66
CA PHE A 52 16.99 -32.30 -10.05
C PHE A 52 18.16 -31.72 -10.87
N LYS A 53 19.10 -32.56 -11.31
CA LYS A 53 20.20 -32.14 -12.21
C LYS A 53 19.67 -31.59 -13.53
N LEU A 54 18.66 -32.24 -14.07
CA LEU A 54 17.99 -31.82 -15.30
C LEU A 54 17.34 -30.44 -15.13
N TRP A 55 16.60 -30.23 -14.06
CA TRP A 55 15.97 -28.94 -13.72
C TRP A 55 17.00 -27.82 -13.57
N ASN A 56 18.07 -28.05 -12.82
CA ASN A 56 19.14 -27.08 -12.63
C ASN A 56 19.96 -26.79 -13.89
N GLY A 57 20.02 -27.73 -14.81
CA GLY A 57 20.66 -27.52 -16.09
C GLY A 57 19.84 -26.76 -17.14
N MET A 58 18.55 -26.55 -16.90
CA MET A 58 17.65 -25.80 -17.78
C MET A 58 17.86 -24.30 -17.68
N THR A 59 17.75 -23.62 -18.81
CA THR A 59 17.73 -22.15 -18.81
C THR A 59 16.45 -21.62 -18.18
N ARG A 60 16.47 -20.37 -17.63
CA ARG A 60 15.27 -19.72 -17.06
C ARG A 60 14.09 -19.64 -18.04
N LYS A 61 14.34 -19.67 -19.32
CA LYS A 61 13.30 -19.66 -20.37
C LYS A 61 12.62 -21.03 -20.49
N GLU A 62 13.38 -22.11 -20.39
CA GLU A 62 12.89 -23.49 -20.42
C GLU A 62 12.13 -23.83 -19.12
N GLN A 63 12.62 -23.37 -17.98
CA GLN A 63 11.96 -23.53 -16.67
C GLN A 63 10.59 -22.81 -16.57
N ARG A 64 10.32 -21.83 -17.44
CA ARG A 64 9.00 -21.18 -17.55
C ARG A 64 8.00 -21.97 -18.37
N VAL A 65 8.48 -22.84 -19.24
CA VAL A 65 7.63 -23.65 -20.15
C VAL A 65 7.36 -25.04 -19.56
N ILE A 66 8.33 -25.59 -18.85
CA ILE A 66 8.24 -26.89 -18.18
C ILE A 66 8.42 -26.62 -16.70
N THR A 67 7.35 -26.69 -15.91
CA THR A 67 7.43 -26.47 -14.47
C THR A 67 8.03 -27.68 -13.78
N LEU A 68 8.55 -27.47 -12.56
CA LEU A 68 9.00 -28.57 -11.72
C LEU A 68 7.86 -29.57 -11.46
N ASP A 69 6.65 -29.08 -11.29
CA ASP A 69 5.44 -29.90 -11.10
C ASP A 69 5.12 -30.76 -12.33
N ASP A 70 5.35 -30.27 -13.54
CA ASP A 70 5.18 -31.06 -14.76
C ASP A 70 6.19 -32.22 -14.82
N ILE A 71 7.42 -32.00 -14.38
CA ILE A 71 8.48 -33.01 -14.31
C ILE A 71 8.15 -34.06 -13.25
N LEU A 72 7.67 -33.62 -12.09
CA LEU A 72 7.29 -34.47 -10.96
C LEU A 72 6.05 -35.30 -11.29
N ALA A 73 5.02 -34.71 -11.90
CA ALA A 73 3.83 -35.44 -12.37
C ALA A 73 4.17 -36.51 -13.41
N ALA A 74 5.14 -36.24 -14.29
CA ALA A 74 5.60 -37.20 -15.28
C ALA A 74 6.45 -38.36 -14.69
N ALA A 75 7.03 -38.12 -13.51
CA ALA A 75 7.92 -39.12 -12.88
C ALA A 75 7.15 -40.23 -12.12
N GLN A 76 5.84 -40.11 -11.92
CA GLN A 76 5.00 -41.09 -11.21
C GLN A 76 5.53 -41.48 -9.80
N LEU A 77 6.20 -40.56 -9.13
CA LEU A 77 6.71 -40.76 -7.78
C LEU A 77 5.77 -40.17 -6.73
N PRO A 78 5.66 -40.70 -5.52
CA PRO A 78 4.89 -40.12 -4.44
C PRO A 78 5.37 -38.69 -4.12
N GLN A 79 4.50 -37.72 -4.15
CA GLN A 79 4.84 -36.28 -4.01
C GLN A 79 5.64 -35.99 -2.73
N GLU A 80 5.29 -36.65 -1.62
CA GLU A 80 5.93 -36.45 -0.31
C GLU A 80 7.41 -36.85 -0.28
N GLU A 81 7.77 -37.96 -0.92
CA GLU A 81 9.16 -38.43 -1.00
C GLU A 81 10.04 -37.53 -1.86
N ILE A 82 9.44 -36.94 -2.91
CA ILE A 82 10.14 -36.06 -3.82
C ILE A 82 10.43 -34.70 -3.18
N TYR A 83 9.45 -34.11 -2.51
CA TYR A 83 9.64 -32.85 -1.83
C TYR A 83 10.71 -32.95 -0.74
N ALA A 84 10.70 -34.02 0.05
CA ALA A 84 11.72 -34.27 1.07
C ALA A 84 13.13 -34.39 0.46
N TYR A 85 13.25 -35.09 -0.68
CA TYR A 85 14.54 -35.27 -1.36
C TYR A 85 15.05 -33.98 -2.02
N ILE A 86 14.19 -33.23 -2.69
CA ILE A 86 14.54 -31.95 -3.34
C ILE A 86 14.96 -30.92 -2.28
N GLN A 87 14.27 -30.83 -1.17
CA GLN A 87 14.68 -29.95 -0.08
C GLN A 87 16.07 -30.32 0.47
N VAL A 88 16.35 -31.60 0.68
CA VAL A 88 17.66 -32.06 1.13
C VAL A 88 18.79 -31.71 0.14
N GLU A 89 18.56 -31.86 -1.17
CA GLU A 89 19.58 -31.56 -2.19
C GLU A 89 19.78 -30.05 -2.38
N ILE A 90 18.71 -29.22 -2.34
CA ILE A 90 18.82 -27.74 -2.36
C ILE A 90 19.65 -27.25 -1.16
N PHE A 91 19.42 -27.81 0.02
CA PHE A 91 20.19 -27.46 1.21
C PHE A 91 21.67 -27.91 1.13
N LYS A 92 21.96 -29.05 0.47
CA LYS A 92 23.33 -29.51 0.25
C LYS A 92 24.10 -28.62 -0.73
N GLU A 93 23.46 -28.21 -1.84
CA GLU A 93 24.10 -27.32 -2.84
C GLU A 93 24.33 -25.90 -2.30
N GLN A 94 23.51 -25.43 -1.36
CA GLN A 94 23.70 -24.14 -0.69
C GLN A 94 24.74 -24.16 0.43
N GLY A 95 25.41 -25.29 0.64
CA GLY A 95 26.36 -25.48 1.76
C GLY A 95 25.70 -25.46 3.16
N LYS A 96 24.36 -25.48 3.17
CA LYS A 96 23.53 -25.58 4.37
C LYS A 96 22.95 -26.99 4.41
N VAL A 97 23.75 -27.98 4.78
CA VAL A 97 23.16 -29.27 5.22
C VAL A 97 22.28 -28.95 6.41
N PRO A 98 20.96 -29.20 6.38
CA PRO A 98 20.24 -29.29 7.62
C PRO A 98 20.83 -30.51 8.32
N GLU A 99 21.68 -30.28 9.30
CA GLU A 99 21.87 -31.33 10.31
C GLU A 99 20.47 -31.82 10.64
N LYS A 100 20.22 -33.13 10.45
CA LYS A 100 19.01 -33.74 10.97
C LYS A 100 18.88 -33.20 12.37
N LYS A 101 17.89 -32.34 12.61
CA LYS A 101 17.50 -31.89 13.93
C LYS A 101 17.00 -33.07 14.73
N LYS A 102 17.88 -33.97 15.05
CA LYS A 102 17.93 -34.78 16.22
C LYS A 102 19.00 -34.19 17.11
N THR A 103 18.71 -33.06 17.55
CA THR A 103 19.10 -32.58 18.88
C THR A 103 18.03 -31.53 19.19
N VAL A 104 17.00 -31.92 19.90
CA VAL A 104 16.73 -31.17 21.10
C VAL A 104 18.11 -30.77 21.60
N ARG A 105 18.55 -29.51 21.32
CA ARG A 105 19.77 -28.96 21.92
C ARG A 105 19.61 -29.35 23.37
N LYS A 106 20.53 -30.16 23.89
CA LYS A 106 20.56 -30.52 25.29
C LYS A 106 20.22 -29.27 26.06
N VAL A 107 19.12 -29.30 26.79
CA VAL A 107 18.63 -28.24 27.63
C VAL A 107 19.84 -27.51 28.19
N THR A 108 19.87 -26.23 28.03
CA THR A 108 20.98 -25.40 28.39
C THR A 108 21.33 -25.70 29.87
N SER A 109 22.58 -25.89 30.20
CA SER A 109 23.06 -26.30 31.52
C SER A 109 22.56 -25.47 32.71
N TRP A 110 22.01 -24.27 32.43
CA TRP A 110 21.42 -23.40 33.46
C TRP A 110 20.05 -23.91 33.95
N LEU A 111 19.23 -24.56 33.08
CA LEU A 111 17.97 -25.16 33.54
C LEU A 111 18.18 -26.35 34.49
N ASP A 112 19.27 -27.09 34.30
CA ASP A 112 19.60 -28.22 35.19
C ASP A 112 20.00 -27.73 36.58
N GLN A 113 20.42 -26.47 36.73
CA GLN A 113 20.79 -25.85 38.01
C GLN A 113 19.61 -25.15 38.72
N MET A 114 18.44 -25.10 38.11
CA MET A 114 17.25 -24.49 38.71
C MET A 114 16.40 -25.48 39.50
N GLU A 115 17.03 -26.40 40.24
CA GLU A 115 16.31 -27.36 41.07
C GLU A 115 15.44 -26.66 42.13
N GLY A 116 14.15 -27.05 42.20
CA GLY A 116 13.15 -26.43 43.05
C GLY A 116 12.54 -25.11 42.59
N VAL A 117 13.11 -24.47 41.55
CA VAL A 117 12.56 -23.25 40.94
C VAL A 117 11.56 -23.63 39.85
N PRO A 118 10.32 -23.07 39.82
CA PRO A 118 9.35 -23.39 38.81
C PRO A 118 9.82 -22.87 37.44
N ARG A 119 9.65 -23.69 36.41
CA ARG A 119 9.91 -23.25 35.03
C ARG A 119 8.76 -22.37 34.55
N ILE A 120 9.07 -21.36 33.77
CA ILE A 120 8.05 -20.50 33.17
C ILE A 120 7.00 -21.30 32.38
N SER A 121 7.40 -22.35 31.65
CA SER A 121 6.47 -23.23 30.95
C SER A 121 5.49 -23.97 31.85
N ASP A 122 5.87 -24.32 33.07
CA ASP A 122 5.00 -24.98 34.05
C ASP A 122 4.02 -23.98 34.65
N VAL A 123 4.50 -22.76 34.94
CA VAL A 123 3.64 -21.64 35.36
C VAL A 123 2.59 -21.32 34.31
N VAL A 124 2.99 -21.23 33.02
CA VAL A 124 2.07 -21.00 31.92
C VAL A 124 1.02 -22.10 31.80
N ARG A 125 1.40 -23.38 31.95
CA ARG A 125 0.45 -24.51 31.91
C ARG A 125 -0.54 -24.47 33.08
N LEU A 126 -0.09 -24.11 34.29
CA LEU A 126 -0.96 -23.94 35.43
C LEU A 126 -1.95 -22.78 35.22
N ILE A 127 -1.48 -21.61 34.79
CA ILE A 127 -2.30 -20.45 34.49
C ILE A 127 -3.36 -20.81 33.44
N ASP A 128 -2.95 -21.47 32.35
CA ASP A 128 -3.86 -21.87 31.26
C ASP A 128 -4.93 -22.88 31.77
N LYS A 129 -4.57 -23.79 32.66
CA LYS A 129 -5.50 -24.74 33.29
C LYS A 129 -6.52 -24.04 34.18
N LEU A 130 -6.09 -23.08 35.01
CA LEU A 130 -6.95 -22.45 36.01
C LEU A 130 -7.80 -21.33 35.44
N LEU A 131 -7.20 -20.45 34.63
CA LEU A 131 -7.85 -19.24 34.13
C LEU A 131 -8.46 -19.43 32.77
N GLY A 132 -8.02 -20.43 32.01
CA GLY A 132 -8.51 -20.71 30.68
C GLY A 132 -8.38 -19.52 29.73
N VAL A 133 -9.24 -19.51 28.72
CA VAL A 133 -9.24 -18.47 27.67
C VAL A 133 -9.65 -17.09 28.18
N ASN A 134 -10.46 -17.04 29.23
CA ASN A 134 -11.10 -15.82 29.73
C ASN A 134 -10.37 -15.21 30.93
N GLY A 135 -9.16 -15.67 31.25
CA GLY A 135 -8.39 -15.13 32.34
C GLY A 135 -8.07 -13.65 32.13
N GLY A 136 -8.50 -12.81 33.05
CA GLY A 136 -8.25 -11.37 33.04
C GLY A 136 -6.76 -11.06 33.12
N LYS A 137 -6.31 -10.07 32.36
CA LYS A 137 -4.88 -9.77 32.15
C LYS A 137 -4.54 -8.29 32.17
N PHE A 138 -5.54 -7.44 32.00
CA PHE A 138 -5.40 -5.98 31.92
C PHE A 138 -6.20 -5.24 33.00
N HIS A 139 -7.37 -5.73 33.36
CA HIS A 139 -8.21 -5.06 34.37
C HIS A 139 -7.76 -5.45 35.78
N PRO A 140 -7.52 -4.49 36.71
CA PRO A 140 -7.03 -4.77 38.07
C PRO A 140 -7.90 -5.77 38.85
N ASP A 141 -9.24 -5.63 38.80
CA ASP A 141 -10.14 -6.53 39.53
C ASP A 141 -10.10 -7.97 38.98
N ALA A 142 -10.01 -8.12 37.65
CA ALA A 142 -9.86 -9.43 37.03
C ALA A 142 -8.51 -10.07 37.37
N ILE A 143 -7.44 -9.28 37.38
CA ILE A 143 -6.11 -9.72 37.81
C ILE A 143 -6.14 -10.16 39.30
N ALA A 144 -6.74 -9.37 40.21
CA ALA A 144 -6.87 -9.71 41.60
C ALA A 144 -7.66 -11.01 41.79
N SER A 145 -8.75 -11.22 41.07
CA SER A 145 -9.52 -12.46 41.06
C SER A 145 -8.69 -13.65 40.59
N ASN A 146 -7.87 -13.48 39.56
CA ASN A 146 -6.98 -14.53 39.07
C ASN A 146 -5.88 -14.89 40.08
N ILE A 147 -5.32 -13.90 40.74
CA ILE A 147 -4.34 -14.08 41.80
C ILE A 147 -4.97 -14.88 42.93
N ALA A 148 -6.18 -14.50 43.40
CA ALA A 148 -6.88 -15.22 44.45
C ALA A 148 -7.15 -16.70 44.10
N LEU A 149 -7.54 -17.00 42.84
CA LEU A 149 -7.70 -18.38 42.38
C LEU A 149 -6.40 -19.16 42.38
N LEU A 150 -5.29 -18.55 42.00
CA LEU A 150 -3.97 -19.16 42.06
C LEU A 150 -3.49 -19.44 43.47
N GLU A 151 -3.72 -18.47 44.39
CA GLU A 151 -3.40 -18.64 45.81
C GLU A 151 -4.17 -19.80 46.45
N ASP A 152 -5.46 -19.95 46.10
CA ASP A 152 -6.32 -21.02 46.59
C ASP A 152 -5.85 -22.39 46.06
N GLU A 153 -5.59 -22.52 44.74
CA GLU A 153 -5.16 -23.78 44.13
C GLU A 153 -3.74 -24.21 44.58
N THR A 154 -2.82 -23.23 44.71
CA THR A 154 -1.41 -23.54 44.97
C THR A 154 -1.05 -23.50 46.48
N GLY A 155 -1.86 -22.83 47.29
CA GLY A 155 -1.53 -22.47 48.65
C GLY A 155 -0.40 -21.43 48.79
N PHE A 156 0.08 -20.92 47.68
CA PHE A 156 1.16 -19.92 47.58
C PHE A 156 0.60 -18.50 47.68
N LYS A 157 1.02 -17.77 48.70
CA LYS A 157 0.58 -16.38 48.91
C LYS A 157 1.45 -15.41 48.10
N MET A 158 0.82 -14.66 47.22
CA MET A 158 1.50 -13.70 46.36
C MET A 158 1.55 -12.32 47.02
N LYS A 159 2.61 -11.60 46.74
CA LYS A 159 2.80 -10.23 47.18
C LYS A 159 3.34 -9.40 46.01
N GLU A 160 2.66 -8.36 45.71
CA GLU A 160 3.13 -7.38 44.72
C GLU A 160 4.35 -6.63 45.24
N SER A 161 5.40 -6.54 44.45
CA SER A 161 6.60 -5.75 44.72
C SER A 161 6.55 -4.38 44.05
N THR A 162 7.34 -3.43 44.51
CA THR A 162 7.54 -2.15 43.81
C THR A 162 8.43 -2.34 42.59
N ILE A 163 8.51 -1.34 41.72
CA ILE A 163 9.42 -1.38 40.57
C ILE A 163 10.88 -1.47 41.05
N ASP A 164 11.24 -0.70 42.07
CA ASP A 164 12.60 -0.72 42.63
C ASP A 164 12.94 -2.09 43.16
N GLU A 165 12.05 -2.75 43.95
CA GLU A 165 12.22 -4.12 44.39
C GLU A 165 12.36 -5.11 43.23
N ALA A 166 11.61 -4.96 42.14
CA ALA A 166 11.71 -5.82 40.98
C ALA A 166 13.05 -5.63 40.24
N VAL A 167 13.57 -4.42 40.15
CA VAL A 167 14.91 -4.14 39.62
C VAL A 167 15.98 -4.76 40.50
N GLU A 168 15.89 -4.56 41.82
CA GLU A 168 16.81 -5.15 42.80
C GLU A 168 16.84 -6.70 42.73
N ILE A 169 15.66 -7.31 42.63
CA ILE A 169 15.55 -8.77 42.42
C ILE A 169 16.24 -9.18 41.11
N THR A 170 16.04 -8.42 40.01
CA THR A 170 16.65 -8.73 38.73
C THR A 170 18.17 -8.61 38.80
N GLU A 171 18.69 -7.55 39.43
CA GLU A 171 20.12 -7.36 39.67
C GLU A 171 20.74 -8.43 40.59
N HIS A 172 20.02 -8.83 41.61
CA HIS A 172 20.44 -9.91 42.48
C HIS A 172 20.67 -11.22 41.69
N PHE A 173 19.70 -11.61 40.87
CA PHE A 173 19.84 -12.79 40.00
C PHE A 173 20.90 -12.61 38.92
N ALA A 174 21.10 -11.39 38.38
CA ALA A 174 22.21 -11.13 37.48
C ALA A 174 23.56 -11.30 38.16
N GLY A 175 23.66 -10.91 39.43
CA GLY A 175 24.87 -11.10 40.26
C GLY A 175 25.23 -12.55 40.52
N ILE A 176 24.26 -13.45 40.55
CA ILE A 176 24.51 -14.90 40.76
C ILE A 176 24.63 -15.68 39.44
N THR A 177 24.40 -15.05 38.29
CA THR A 177 24.57 -15.66 36.97
C THR A 177 25.92 -15.28 36.35
N GLN A 178 26.63 -16.25 35.80
CA GLN A 178 27.90 -16.02 35.13
C GLN A 178 27.89 -16.64 33.73
N ARG A 179 28.32 -15.88 32.73
CA ARG A 179 28.53 -16.40 31.41
C ARG A 179 29.96 -16.93 31.25
N LEU A 180 30.11 -18.24 31.11
CA LEU A 180 31.36 -18.92 30.82
C LEU A 180 31.34 -19.42 29.36
N GLY A 181 31.86 -18.60 28.44
CA GLY A 181 31.78 -18.87 27.01
C GLY A 181 30.32 -18.88 26.52
N LYS A 182 29.86 -20.05 26.01
CA LYS A 182 28.46 -20.25 25.57
C LYS A 182 27.57 -20.83 26.71
N LYS A 183 28.14 -21.15 27.86
CA LYS A 183 27.38 -21.69 29.00
C LYS A 183 27.04 -20.55 29.96
N ILE A 184 25.85 -20.62 30.50
CA ILE A 184 25.36 -19.75 31.56
C ILE A 184 25.29 -20.65 32.81
N VAL A 185 25.87 -20.20 33.90
CA VAL A 185 25.92 -20.91 35.16
C VAL A 185 25.48 -19.98 36.29
N PHE A 186 24.79 -20.52 37.25
CA PHE A 186 24.49 -19.83 38.48
C PHE A 186 25.61 -20.10 39.47
N LYS A 187 26.12 -19.09 40.13
CA LYS A 187 27.05 -19.22 41.24
C LYS A 187 27.07 -17.96 42.09
N ARG A 188 27.36 -18.10 43.38
CA ARG A 188 27.69 -16.95 44.23
C ARG A 188 29.20 -16.69 44.24
N PRO A 189 29.63 -15.49 44.59
CA PRO A 189 31.06 -15.22 44.79
C PRO A 189 31.68 -16.25 45.78
N GLY A 190 32.70 -16.97 45.32
CA GLY A 190 33.39 -17.97 46.14
C GLY A 190 32.85 -19.40 46.05
N GLU A 191 31.68 -19.60 45.39
CA GLU A 191 31.10 -20.93 45.15
C GLU A 191 31.51 -21.46 43.76
N THR A 192 31.53 -22.79 43.63
CA THR A 192 31.54 -23.43 42.30
C THR A 192 30.13 -23.54 41.75
N ALA A 193 29.97 -23.62 40.42
CA ALA A 193 28.66 -23.81 39.81
C ALA A 193 27.97 -25.13 40.16
N GLU A 194 28.75 -26.11 40.65
CA GLU A 194 28.26 -27.45 41.09
C GLU A 194 27.74 -27.42 42.54
N GLU A 195 28.18 -26.45 43.34
CA GLU A 195 27.77 -26.25 44.73
C GLU A 195 26.60 -25.25 44.87
N PHE A 196 26.21 -24.62 43.81
CA PHE A 196 25.16 -23.60 43.86
C PHE A 196 23.77 -24.20 44.06
N GLN A 197 23.06 -23.72 45.08
CA GLN A 197 21.65 -24.02 45.32
C GLN A 197 20.88 -22.73 45.61
N PHE A 198 19.66 -22.63 45.09
CA PHE A 198 18.74 -21.52 45.42
C PHE A 198 18.27 -21.68 46.87
N THR A 199 18.22 -20.57 47.57
CA THR A 199 17.59 -20.53 48.90
C THR A 199 16.07 -20.55 48.78
N ASP A 200 15.36 -20.98 49.84
CA ASP A 200 13.89 -20.96 49.88
C ASP A 200 13.33 -19.56 49.58
N GLN A 201 14.01 -18.50 49.99
CA GLN A 201 13.61 -17.11 49.74
C GLN A 201 13.75 -16.76 48.28
N GLU A 202 14.80 -17.19 47.59
CA GLU A 202 15.00 -16.95 46.16
C GLU A 202 13.95 -17.73 45.36
N ILE A 203 13.68 -18.99 45.71
CA ILE A 203 12.64 -19.80 45.07
C ILE A 203 11.26 -19.13 45.22
N TRP A 204 10.96 -18.66 46.43
CA TRP A 204 9.73 -17.93 46.72
C TRP A 204 9.61 -16.67 45.85
N THR A 205 10.67 -15.89 45.79
CA THR A 205 10.70 -14.64 45.03
C THR A 205 10.50 -14.88 43.53
N ILE A 206 11.21 -15.84 42.95
CA ILE A 206 11.06 -16.24 41.53
C ILE A 206 9.63 -16.70 41.25
N THR A 207 9.09 -17.56 42.10
CA THR A 207 7.74 -18.11 41.98
C THR A 207 6.71 -16.98 42.00
N ASN A 208 6.85 -16.07 42.95
CA ASN A 208 5.99 -14.88 43.08
C ASN A 208 5.98 -14.01 41.82
N GLU A 209 7.18 -13.67 41.37
CA GLU A 209 7.33 -12.84 40.18
C GLU A 209 6.78 -13.50 38.91
N LEU A 210 7.02 -14.79 38.71
CA LEU A 210 6.50 -15.54 37.57
C LEU A 210 4.96 -15.56 37.55
N TYR A 211 4.32 -15.77 38.68
CA TYR A 211 2.86 -15.79 38.80
C TYR A 211 2.26 -14.41 38.55
N LEU A 212 2.79 -13.35 39.15
CA LEU A 212 2.34 -11.99 38.97
C LEU A 212 2.51 -11.55 37.53
N CYS A 213 3.67 -11.82 36.91
CA CYS A 213 3.90 -11.53 35.50
C CYS A 213 2.96 -12.30 34.57
N ALA A 214 2.66 -13.55 34.86
CA ALA A 214 1.75 -14.35 34.05
C ALA A 214 0.29 -13.90 34.19
N CYS A 215 -0.11 -13.35 35.35
CA CYS A 215 -1.46 -12.82 35.56
C CYS A 215 -1.69 -11.42 35.03
N SER A 216 -0.64 -10.58 34.97
CA SER A 216 -0.75 -9.15 34.72
C SER A 216 0.24 -8.67 33.69
N PHE A 217 -0.26 -8.25 32.54
CA PHE A 217 0.55 -7.59 31.51
C PHE A 217 1.24 -6.31 32.01
N PRO A 218 0.53 -5.34 32.64
CA PRO A 218 1.18 -4.11 33.09
C PRO A 218 2.25 -4.37 34.14
N TYR A 219 2.04 -5.36 35.02
CA TYR A 219 3.05 -5.75 36.02
C TYR A 219 4.34 -6.20 35.36
N TRP A 220 4.25 -7.09 34.38
CA TRP A 220 5.40 -7.57 33.61
C TRP A 220 6.03 -6.48 32.75
N PHE A 221 5.20 -5.67 32.07
CA PHE A 221 5.68 -4.69 31.08
C PHE A 221 6.58 -3.64 31.72
N TYR A 222 6.18 -3.07 32.84
CA TYR A 222 6.95 -2.00 33.50
C TYR A 222 8.13 -2.50 34.37
N ARG A 223 8.28 -3.81 34.55
CA ARG A 223 9.34 -4.39 35.37
C ARG A 223 10.35 -5.24 34.61
N TYR A 224 9.94 -5.84 33.47
CA TYR A 224 10.76 -6.83 32.78
C TYR A 224 10.82 -6.65 31.26
N PHE A 225 10.11 -5.65 30.70
CA PHE A 225 10.18 -5.33 29.28
C PHE A 225 11.19 -4.21 29.04
N TYR A 226 12.44 -4.57 28.76
CA TYR A 226 13.50 -3.61 28.51
C TYR A 226 13.36 -2.95 27.14
N ILE A 227 13.65 -1.64 27.08
CA ILE A 227 13.62 -0.80 25.89
C ILE A 227 14.93 -0.04 25.76
N THR A 228 15.24 0.40 24.55
CA THR A 228 16.29 1.42 24.32
C THR A 228 15.65 2.80 24.40
N ASP A 229 16.15 3.63 25.27
CA ASP A 229 15.72 5.03 25.37
C ASP A 229 16.30 5.90 24.21
N PRO A 230 15.87 7.16 24.06
CA PRO A 230 16.42 8.05 23.03
C PRO A 230 17.92 8.36 23.18
N SER A 231 18.51 8.13 24.36
CA SER A 231 19.95 8.29 24.60
C SER A 231 20.77 7.07 24.14
N GLY A 232 20.11 5.97 23.77
CA GLY A 232 20.70 4.68 23.45
C GLY A 232 20.95 3.78 24.66
N SER A 233 20.50 4.18 25.86
CA SER A 233 20.61 3.38 27.07
C SER A 233 19.48 2.34 27.13
N ILE A 234 19.78 1.17 27.69
CA ILE A 234 18.76 0.12 27.89
C ILE A 234 18.20 0.31 29.30
N GLY A 235 16.87 0.43 29.38
CA GLY A 235 16.15 0.63 30.63
C GLY A 235 14.72 0.12 30.59
N LEU A 236 13.98 0.34 31.65
CA LEU A 236 12.55 0.00 31.73
C LEU A 236 11.69 1.13 31.15
N PRO A 237 10.50 0.83 30.59
CA PRO A 237 9.61 1.84 30.07
C PRO A 237 8.97 2.66 31.20
N GLU A 238 8.82 3.96 30.93
CA GLU A 238 8.02 4.86 31.76
C GLU A 238 6.53 4.76 31.44
N GLU A 239 5.67 5.04 32.40
CA GLU A 239 4.23 5.10 32.19
C GLU A 239 3.81 6.35 31.43
N LEU A 240 3.48 6.21 30.16
CA LEU A 240 3.03 7.31 29.30
C LEU A 240 1.49 7.41 29.28
N VAL A 241 0.94 8.62 29.14
CA VAL A 241 -0.51 8.85 29.06
C VAL A 241 -1.15 8.06 27.93
N ALA A 242 -0.50 7.98 26.77
CA ALA A 242 -0.97 7.20 25.63
C ALA A 242 -1.13 5.70 25.95
N GLN A 243 -0.21 5.15 26.72
CA GLN A 243 -0.25 3.76 27.18
C GLN A 243 -1.37 3.54 28.21
N LYS A 244 -1.57 4.48 29.13
CA LYS A 244 -2.67 4.42 30.10
C LYS A 244 -4.03 4.44 29.45
N VAL A 245 -4.23 5.30 28.45
CA VAL A 245 -5.47 5.37 27.65
C VAL A 245 -5.72 4.03 26.95
N MET A 246 -4.69 3.43 26.35
CA MET A 246 -4.82 2.14 25.71
C MET A 246 -5.10 1.01 26.70
N LEU A 247 -4.45 1.05 27.86
CA LEU A 247 -4.67 0.07 28.91
C LEU A 247 -6.11 0.12 29.46
N ASP A 248 -6.71 1.31 29.59
CA ASP A 248 -8.13 1.46 29.98
C ASP A 248 -9.06 0.76 28.96
N ILE A 249 -8.83 0.96 27.66
CA ILE A 249 -9.61 0.31 26.60
C ILE A 249 -9.48 -1.21 26.69
N MET A 250 -8.26 -1.68 26.86
CA MET A 250 -7.95 -3.13 26.99
C MET A 250 -8.58 -3.71 28.26
N SER A 251 -8.52 -2.98 29.35
CA SER A 251 -9.10 -3.38 30.65
C SER A 251 -10.62 -3.47 30.59
N GLU A 252 -11.27 -2.52 29.92
CA GLU A 252 -12.73 -2.55 29.73
C GLU A 252 -13.17 -3.74 28.87
N ALA A 253 -12.43 -4.01 27.78
CA ALA A 253 -12.69 -5.17 26.93
C ALA A 253 -12.49 -6.48 27.67
N ASP A 254 -11.40 -6.59 28.45
CA ASP A 254 -11.05 -7.76 29.27
C ASP A 254 -12.14 -8.06 30.31
N LEU A 255 -12.63 -7.03 31.03
CA LEU A 255 -13.71 -7.15 32.00
C LEU A 255 -15.03 -7.60 31.38
N LYS A 256 -15.30 -7.18 30.14
CA LYS A 256 -16.50 -7.56 29.38
C LYS A 256 -16.35 -8.85 28.59
N HIS A 257 -15.20 -9.52 28.66
CA HIS A 257 -14.85 -10.69 27.85
C HIS A 257 -15.00 -10.47 26.33
N LEU A 258 -14.58 -9.29 25.84
CA LEU A 258 -14.63 -8.91 24.44
C LEU A 258 -13.25 -9.02 23.78
N PRO A 259 -13.19 -9.23 22.45
CA PRO A 259 -11.95 -9.09 21.72
C PRO A 259 -11.46 -7.62 21.74
N ILE A 260 -10.15 -7.44 21.69
CA ILE A 260 -9.53 -6.11 21.62
C ILE A 260 -9.16 -5.85 20.17
N LEU A 261 -9.99 -5.11 19.45
CA LEU A 261 -9.80 -4.73 18.07
C LEU A 261 -9.75 -3.21 17.99
N VAL A 262 -8.57 -2.63 17.74
CA VAL A 262 -8.38 -1.17 17.78
C VAL A 262 -7.72 -0.67 16.50
N MET A 263 -8.29 0.36 15.91
CA MET A 263 -7.62 1.22 14.96
C MET A 263 -7.04 2.41 15.73
N ASN A 264 -5.71 2.49 15.77
CA ASN A 264 -4.99 3.49 16.53
C ASN A 264 -4.32 4.52 15.60
N LEU A 265 -4.95 5.68 15.48
CA LEU A 265 -4.37 6.83 14.81
C LEU A 265 -3.54 7.63 15.81
N LYS A 266 -2.26 7.76 15.58
CA LYS A 266 -1.34 8.31 16.57
C LYS A 266 -0.36 9.32 15.99
N ALA A 267 0.03 10.31 16.79
CA ALA A 267 1.23 11.07 16.54
C ALA A 267 2.49 10.20 16.77
N ARG A 268 3.63 10.64 16.26
CA ARG A 268 4.90 9.94 16.45
C ARG A 268 5.36 9.98 17.92
N GLN A 269 6.27 9.10 18.30
CA GLN A 269 7.02 9.08 19.58
C GLN A 269 6.18 9.04 20.88
N LEU A 270 4.95 8.55 20.83
CA LEU A 270 4.10 8.37 22.02
C LEU A 270 4.35 7.06 22.78
N GLY A 271 5.35 6.27 22.39
CA GLY A 271 5.69 4.99 23.02
C GLY A 271 4.68 3.86 22.79
N ILE A 272 3.64 4.09 22.00
CA ILE A 272 2.51 3.17 21.87
C ILE A 272 2.84 1.92 21.05
N SER A 273 3.63 2.03 19.97
CA SER A 273 4.05 0.84 19.21
C SER A 273 4.89 -0.10 20.08
N THR A 274 5.77 0.45 20.93
CA THR A 274 6.57 -0.31 21.88
C THR A 274 5.69 -1.01 22.91
N PHE A 275 4.65 -0.35 23.39
CA PHE A 275 3.65 -0.93 24.28
C PHE A 275 2.93 -2.12 23.61
N HIS A 276 2.51 -1.98 22.36
CA HIS A 276 1.85 -3.06 21.61
C HIS A 276 2.80 -4.23 21.34
N VAL A 277 4.07 -3.96 21.01
CA VAL A 277 5.10 -5.02 20.93
C VAL A 277 5.21 -5.76 22.27
N GLY A 278 5.15 -5.03 23.39
CA GLY A 278 5.10 -5.62 24.72
C GLY A 278 3.92 -6.56 24.89
N VAL A 279 2.69 -6.17 24.49
CA VAL A 279 1.50 -7.04 24.58
C VAL A 279 1.67 -8.30 23.73
N ILE A 280 2.20 -8.17 22.52
CA ILE A 280 2.46 -9.31 21.62
C ILE A 280 3.48 -10.27 22.26
N THR A 281 4.59 -9.72 22.79
CA THR A 281 5.65 -10.50 23.44
C THR A 281 5.13 -11.20 24.69
N TRP A 282 4.37 -10.49 25.53
CA TRP A 282 3.76 -11.05 26.73
C TRP A 282 2.77 -12.17 26.41
N THR A 283 1.91 -11.96 25.41
CA THR A 283 0.91 -12.96 24.98
C THR A 283 1.59 -14.24 24.50
N SER A 284 2.65 -14.13 23.71
CA SER A 284 3.38 -15.28 23.21
C SER A 284 4.20 -15.98 24.32
N GLN A 285 4.68 -15.25 25.31
CA GLN A 285 5.50 -15.76 26.39
C GLN A 285 4.68 -16.44 27.52
N PHE A 286 3.50 -15.89 27.85
CA PHE A 286 2.70 -16.30 28.99
C PHE A 286 1.35 -16.97 28.64
N ARG A 287 1.07 -17.23 27.37
CA ARG A 287 -0.17 -17.91 26.96
C ARG A 287 0.16 -19.07 26.02
N ARG A 288 -0.27 -20.26 26.40
CA ARG A 288 -0.06 -21.48 25.62
C ARG A 288 -0.81 -21.44 24.30
N GLY A 289 -0.18 -21.96 23.24
CA GLY A 289 -0.79 -22.04 21.90
C GLY A 289 -1.09 -20.68 21.28
N SER A 290 -0.30 -19.65 21.60
CA SER A 290 -0.50 -18.30 21.10
C SER A 290 0.41 -18.04 19.90
N HIS A 291 -0.19 -18.05 18.69
CA HIS A 291 0.47 -17.59 17.48
C HIS A 291 0.26 -16.09 17.36
N CYS A 292 1.33 -15.32 17.37
CA CYS A 292 1.29 -13.87 17.36
C CYS A 292 1.99 -13.31 16.12
N VAL A 293 1.62 -12.09 15.70
CA VAL A 293 2.18 -11.44 14.51
C VAL A 293 2.64 -10.02 14.84
N LEU A 294 3.85 -9.70 14.39
CA LEU A 294 4.34 -8.33 14.27
C LEU A 294 4.53 -8.02 12.78
N ALA A 295 3.81 -7.03 12.28
CA ALA A 295 3.86 -6.66 10.88
C ALA A 295 3.92 -5.15 10.69
N SER A 296 4.60 -4.71 9.61
CA SER A 296 4.60 -3.33 9.16
C SER A 296 4.54 -3.25 7.63
N ALA A 297 4.34 -2.06 7.08
CA ALA A 297 4.27 -1.88 5.63
C ALA A 297 5.55 -2.33 4.92
N GLU A 298 6.71 -2.09 5.52
CA GLU A 298 8.03 -2.39 4.97
C GLU A 298 8.78 -3.43 5.82
N GLU A 299 9.68 -4.22 5.18
CA GLU A 299 10.50 -5.24 5.85
C GLU A 299 11.35 -4.62 6.97
N GLN A 300 12.04 -3.51 6.69
CA GLN A 300 12.90 -2.85 7.66
C GLN A 300 12.12 -2.42 8.91
N LYS A 301 10.91 -1.85 8.72
CA LYS A 301 10.05 -1.44 9.83
C LYS A 301 9.53 -2.61 10.66
N SER A 302 9.26 -3.74 10.01
CA SER A 302 8.92 -4.98 10.72
C SER A 302 10.09 -5.51 11.56
N MET A 303 11.31 -5.39 11.04
CA MET A 303 12.52 -5.75 11.77
C MET A 303 12.74 -4.85 13.00
N GLU A 304 12.49 -3.54 12.90
CA GLU A 304 12.56 -2.61 14.04
C GLU A 304 11.58 -3.00 15.16
N LEU A 305 10.38 -3.52 14.82
CA LEU A 305 9.45 -4.07 15.81
C LEU A 305 9.98 -5.38 16.44
N ALA A 306 10.56 -6.24 15.61
CA ALA A 306 11.18 -7.49 16.06
C ALA A 306 12.33 -7.24 17.03
N GLU A 307 13.21 -6.29 16.71
CA GLU A 307 14.36 -5.92 17.55
C GLU A 307 13.92 -5.51 18.96
N LYS A 308 12.79 -4.80 19.10
CA LYS A 308 12.24 -4.44 20.41
C LYS A 308 11.81 -5.67 21.22
N ALA A 309 11.15 -6.63 20.56
CA ALA A 309 10.76 -7.88 21.21
C ALA A 309 11.98 -8.70 21.64
N TRP A 310 12.99 -8.80 20.76
CA TRP A 310 14.23 -9.50 21.05
C TRP A 310 15.02 -8.84 22.17
N LEU A 311 15.15 -7.50 22.16
CA LEU A 311 15.81 -6.75 23.22
C LEU A 311 15.19 -7.07 24.60
N ALA A 312 13.85 -7.07 24.67
CA ALA A 312 13.15 -7.40 25.90
C ALA A 312 13.43 -8.83 26.34
N LEU A 313 13.33 -9.82 25.43
CA LEU A 313 13.57 -11.24 25.75
C LEU A 313 15.01 -11.51 26.18
N GLU A 314 15.99 -10.84 25.56
CA GLU A 314 17.41 -11.00 25.86
C GLU A 314 17.82 -10.37 27.19
N ASN A 315 17.13 -9.33 27.64
CA ASN A 315 17.45 -8.65 28.90
C ASN A 315 16.64 -9.13 30.11
N GLN A 316 15.67 -10.01 29.90
CA GLN A 316 14.95 -10.65 31.01
C GLN A 316 15.86 -11.54 31.86
N PRO A 317 15.57 -11.69 33.16
CA PRO A 317 16.23 -12.67 34.01
C PRO A 317 16.16 -14.07 33.42
N LEU A 318 17.19 -14.88 33.63
CA LEU A 318 17.26 -16.23 33.09
C LEU A 318 16.09 -17.12 33.54
N TRP A 319 15.64 -16.95 34.77
CA TRP A 319 14.52 -17.71 35.32
C TRP A 319 13.16 -17.37 34.65
N MET A 320 13.06 -16.27 33.92
CA MET A 320 11.89 -15.89 33.16
C MET A 320 11.97 -16.29 31.67
N ARG A 321 13.10 -16.83 31.21
CA ARG A 321 13.28 -17.15 29.78
C ARG A 321 12.78 -18.55 29.46
N HIS A 322 12.12 -18.67 28.33
CA HIS A 322 11.86 -19.94 27.68
C HIS A 322 13.08 -20.45 26.91
N VAL A 323 13.11 -21.75 26.70
CA VAL A 323 13.99 -22.37 25.72
C VAL A 323 13.36 -22.16 24.35
N LEU A 324 14.02 -21.35 23.50
CA LEU A 324 13.54 -21.08 22.16
C LEU A 324 13.89 -22.24 21.23
N THR A 325 12.93 -22.71 20.47
CA THR A 325 13.12 -23.69 19.38
C THR A 325 13.50 -23.04 18.07
N ARG A 326 13.20 -21.75 17.92
CA ARG A 326 13.63 -20.89 16.82
C ARG A 326 14.14 -19.55 17.36
N GLU A 327 15.37 -19.20 16.96
CA GLU A 327 16.06 -17.95 17.32
C GLU A 327 16.44 -17.19 16.05
N ASP A 328 15.48 -16.95 15.16
CA ASP A 328 15.71 -16.22 13.91
C ASP A 328 15.03 -14.86 13.98
N VAL A 329 15.82 -13.79 13.96
CA VAL A 329 15.32 -12.41 14.08
C VAL A 329 14.36 -12.06 12.95
N LYS A 330 14.56 -12.60 11.74
CA LYS A 330 13.70 -12.30 10.58
C LYS A 330 12.37 -13.04 10.62
N VAL A 331 12.34 -14.19 11.24
CA VAL A 331 11.14 -15.03 11.32
C VAL A 331 10.40 -14.83 12.66
N GLY A 332 11.16 -14.52 13.71
CA GLY A 332 10.68 -14.34 15.07
C GLY A 332 10.91 -15.53 15.99
N PRO A 333 10.79 -15.33 17.32
CA PRO A 333 11.00 -16.38 18.34
C PRO A 333 9.88 -17.43 18.34
N GLU A 334 10.24 -18.68 18.70
CA GLU A 334 9.30 -19.77 18.91
C GLU A 334 9.54 -20.39 20.29
N PHE A 335 8.50 -20.42 21.11
CA PHE A 335 8.46 -20.95 22.47
C PHE A 335 7.90 -22.38 22.43
N GLY A 336 8.75 -23.35 22.03
CA GLY A 336 8.32 -24.71 21.73
C GLY A 336 7.67 -25.46 22.91
N GLU A 337 8.08 -25.20 24.17
CA GLU A 337 7.51 -25.82 25.34
C GLU A 337 6.03 -25.52 25.61
N ILE A 338 5.56 -24.40 25.13
CA ILE A 338 4.17 -23.93 25.26
C ILE A 338 3.44 -23.80 23.90
N ASN A 339 4.08 -24.22 22.79
CA ASN A 339 3.55 -24.16 21.44
C ASN A 339 3.06 -22.75 21.07
N SER A 340 3.92 -21.76 21.26
CA SER A 340 3.64 -20.34 21.02
C SER A 340 4.76 -19.72 20.20
N ASP A 341 4.46 -18.70 19.39
CA ASP A 341 5.46 -18.00 18.59
C ASP A 341 5.08 -16.54 18.30
N ILE A 342 6.07 -15.79 17.81
CA ILE A 342 5.86 -14.49 17.16
C ILE A 342 6.37 -14.63 15.73
N LEU A 343 5.53 -14.30 14.74
CA LEU A 343 5.90 -14.25 13.35
C LEU A 343 6.13 -12.80 12.92
N ILE A 344 7.25 -12.55 12.24
CA ILE A 344 7.59 -11.24 11.68
C ILE A 344 7.21 -11.25 10.21
N GLN A 345 6.35 -10.30 9.82
CA GLN A 345 5.82 -10.20 8.46
C GLN A 345 5.78 -8.75 7.98
N HIS A 346 5.63 -8.52 6.67
CA HIS A 346 5.55 -7.17 6.11
C HIS A 346 4.64 -7.08 4.89
N GLY A 347 4.06 -5.89 4.66
CA GLY A 347 3.09 -5.64 3.62
C GLY A 347 3.62 -5.56 2.19
N SER A 348 4.95 -5.49 2.00
CA SER A 348 5.57 -5.48 0.67
C SER A 348 5.61 -6.87 0.00
N GLN A 349 5.29 -7.94 0.73
CA GLN A 349 5.12 -9.27 0.17
C GLN A 349 3.76 -9.36 -0.53
N LYS A 350 3.73 -9.90 -1.76
CA LYS A 350 2.46 -10.20 -2.47
C LYS A 350 1.60 -11.28 -1.80
N LYS A 351 2.07 -11.86 -0.71
CA LYS A 351 1.35 -12.85 0.10
C LYS A 351 0.74 -12.13 1.30
N GLY A 352 -0.54 -12.34 1.53
CA GLY A 352 -1.23 -11.77 2.69
C GLY A 352 -0.60 -12.17 4.03
N ILE A 353 -0.78 -11.31 5.04
CA ILE A 353 -0.30 -11.55 6.42
C ILE A 353 -1.05 -12.77 7.00
N SER A 354 -0.32 -13.66 7.66
CA SER A 354 -0.86 -14.86 8.36
C SER A 354 -1.54 -15.91 7.48
N ARG A 355 -1.24 -15.98 6.17
CA ARG A 355 -1.75 -17.09 5.35
C ARG A 355 -1.22 -18.43 5.89
N GLY A 356 -2.12 -19.31 6.31
CA GLY A 356 -1.82 -20.64 6.84
C GLY A 356 -1.59 -20.70 8.35
N SER A 357 -1.82 -19.60 9.11
CA SER A 357 -1.83 -19.59 10.57
C SER A 357 -3.12 -18.92 11.08
N THR A 358 -3.45 -19.17 12.35
CA THR A 358 -4.60 -18.52 13.03
C THR A 358 -4.06 -17.71 14.21
N PRO A 359 -3.68 -16.44 13.99
CA PRO A 359 -3.10 -15.65 15.07
C PRO A 359 -4.16 -15.25 16.10
N VAL A 360 -3.75 -15.22 17.37
CA VAL A 360 -4.57 -14.73 18.48
C VAL A 360 -4.26 -13.27 18.79
N ALA A 361 -3.05 -12.81 18.50
CA ALA A 361 -2.63 -11.43 18.70
C ALA A 361 -1.82 -10.92 17.51
N ALA A 362 -2.10 -9.71 17.06
CA ALA A 362 -1.38 -9.09 15.97
C ALA A 362 -1.24 -7.56 16.16
N LEU A 363 -0.05 -7.08 15.87
CA LEU A 363 0.23 -5.66 15.67
C LEU A 363 0.54 -5.45 14.19
N VAL A 364 -0.27 -4.65 13.52
CA VAL A 364 -0.02 -4.18 12.15
C VAL A 364 0.29 -2.69 12.23
N SER A 365 1.54 -2.35 12.06
CA SER A 365 2.05 -0.98 12.18
C SER A 365 2.15 -0.32 10.80
N GLU A 366 2.03 0.99 10.78
CA GLU A 366 2.09 1.82 9.56
C GLU A 366 1.06 1.42 8.48
N VAL A 367 -0.15 1.04 8.91
CA VAL A 367 -1.22 0.55 8.02
C VAL A 367 -1.51 1.48 6.82
N PRO A 368 -1.54 2.82 6.95
CA PRO A 368 -1.76 3.71 5.82
C PRO A 368 -0.71 3.62 4.70
N TYR A 369 0.42 2.95 4.93
CA TYR A 369 1.52 2.81 3.98
C TYR A 369 1.55 1.45 3.26
N TYR A 370 0.60 0.56 3.56
CA TYR A 370 0.49 -0.72 2.85
C TYR A 370 0.09 -0.48 1.39
N PHE A 371 0.72 -1.24 0.49
CA PHE A 371 0.43 -1.14 -0.95
C PHE A 371 -0.97 -1.68 -1.28
N ASP A 372 -1.31 -2.84 -0.73
CA ASP A 372 -2.61 -3.49 -0.91
C ASP A 372 -3.13 -3.97 0.45
N PRO A 373 -3.75 -3.08 1.24
CA PRO A 373 -4.30 -3.44 2.55
C PRO A 373 -5.52 -4.36 2.48
N VAL A 374 -6.26 -4.35 1.37
CA VAL A 374 -7.42 -5.24 1.17
C VAL A 374 -6.95 -6.70 1.10
N GLU A 375 -5.94 -6.99 0.28
CA GLU A 375 -5.41 -8.36 0.15
C GLU A 375 -4.57 -8.76 1.37
N THR A 376 -3.72 -7.84 1.87
CA THR A 376 -2.76 -8.17 2.93
C THR A 376 -3.37 -8.21 4.32
N ILE A 377 -4.33 -7.36 4.62
CA ILE A 377 -4.93 -7.23 5.95
C ILE A 377 -6.36 -7.80 5.94
N GLU A 378 -7.26 -7.27 5.10
CA GLU A 378 -8.68 -7.60 5.16
C GLU A 378 -8.98 -9.03 4.73
N SER A 379 -8.50 -9.43 3.56
CA SER A 379 -8.76 -10.76 2.98
C SER A 379 -7.93 -11.88 3.65
N SER A 380 -6.84 -11.55 4.30
CA SER A 380 -5.88 -12.49 4.86
C SER A 380 -5.93 -12.48 6.39
N LEU A 381 -5.37 -11.45 7.05
CA LEU A 381 -5.26 -11.42 8.52
C LEU A 381 -6.62 -11.39 9.21
N LEU A 382 -7.52 -10.47 8.80
CA LEU A 382 -8.82 -10.30 9.47
C LEU A 382 -9.71 -11.53 9.34
N ARG A 383 -9.55 -12.32 8.27
CA ARG A 383 -10.28 -13.59 8.10
C ARG A 383 -9.63 -14.77 8.82
N ALA A 384 -8.33 -14.70 9.10
CA ALA A 384 -7.61 -15.73 9.84
C ALA A 384 -7.79 -15.60 11.35
N MET A 385 -8.12 -14.42 11.87
CA MET A 385 -8.32 -14.17 13.29
C MET A 385 -9.75 -14.46 13.72
N HIS A 386 -9.92 -15.23 14.79
CA HIS A 386 -11.23 -15.48 15.42
C HIS A 386 -11.50 -14.41 16.48
N GLU A 387 -12.68 -13.79 16.42
CA GLU A 387 -13.09 -12.79 17.41
C GLU A 387 -13.57 -13.47 18.71
N ASN A 388 -12.67 -13.60 19.66
CA ASN A 388 -12.92 -14.16 20.98
C ASN A 388 -12.14 -13.35 22.04
N PRO A 389 -12.36 -13.57 23.35
CA PRO A 389 -11.68 -12.79 24.38
C PRO A 389 -10.13 -12.88 24.38
N ARG A 390 -9.54 -13.84 23.68
CA ARG A 390 -8.08 -13.91 23.49
C ARG A 390 -7.57 -13.00 22.40
N THR A 391 -8.44 -12.55 21.51
CA THR A 391 -8.05 -11.80 20.32
C THR A 391 -7.58 -10.39 20.69
N TYR A 392 -6.40 -10.07 20.20
CA TYR A 392 -5.80 -8.76 20.32
C TYR A 392 -5.31 -8.32 18.93
N LEU A 393 -5.92 -7.30 18.36
CA LEU A 393 -5.56 -6.79 17.05
C LEU A 393 -5.46 -5.27 17.08
N ILE A 394 -4.31 -4.75 16.73
CA ILE A 394 -4.06 -3.33 16.59
C ILE A 394 -3.66 -3.02 15.15
N LEU A 395 -4.42 -2.13 14.53
CA LEU A 395 -4.11 -1.49 13.28
C LEU A 395 -3.65 -0.06 13.57
N GLU A 396 -2.33 0.19 13.56
CA GLU A 396 -1.81 1.50 13.92
C GLU A 396 -1.12 2.23 12.77
N GLY A 397 -1.11 3.56 12.84
CA GLY A 397 -0.35 4.39 11.92
C GLY A 397 -0.51 5.87 12.17
N THR A 398 0.32 6.65 11.49
CA THR A 398 0.06 8.07 11.25
C THR A 398 -0.79 8.18 9.99
N ALA A 399 -1.75 9.10 9.96
CA ALA A 399 -2.57 9.26 8.76
C ALA A 399 -1.72 9.66 7.56
N ARG A 400 -2.03 9.11 6.40
CA ARG A 400 -1.30 9.38 5.17
C ARG A 400 -2.15 10.15 4.15
N LYS A 401 -3.36 9.64 3.89
CA LYS A 401 -4.18 10.12 2.79
C LYS A 401 -5.66 10.02 3.17
N ARG A 402 -6.42 11.06 2.85
CA ARG A 402 -7.87 11.01 2.90
C ARG A 402 -8.39 10.12 1.76
N GLY A 403 -9.34 9.22 2.05
CA GLY A 403 -9.89 8.29 1.07
C GLY A 403 -9.08 7.02 0.84
N ASP A 404 -7.98 6.76 1.59
CA ASP A 404 -7.33 5.46 1.57
C ASP A 404 -8.11 4.42 2.38
N TRP A 405 -7.76 3.15 2.23
CA TRP A 405 -8.43 2.04 2.92
C TRP A 405 -8.50 2.24 4.45
N TYR A 406 -7.44 2.81 5.05
CA TYR A 406 -7.41 3.05 6.50
C TYR A 406 -8.42 4.12 6.91
N HIS A 407 -8.49 5.23 6.16
CA HIS A 407 -9.46 6.30 6.40
C HIS A 407 -10.90 5.83 6.18
N GLU A 408 -11.17 5.11 5.09
CA GLU A 408 -12.51 4.57 4.81
C GLU A 408 -12.96 3.55 5.87
N THR A 409 -12.05 2.65 6.27
CA THR A 409 -12.30 1.68 7.34
C THR A 409 -12.53 2.40 8.67
N TRP A 410 -11.78 3.46 8.94
CA TRP A 410 -11.96 4.33 10.09
C TRP A 410 -13.36 4.95 10.12
N LEU A 411 -13.79 5.59 9.03
CA LEU A 411 -15.11 6.21 8.92
C LEU A 411 -16.25 5.21 9.11
N LYS A 412 -16.18 4.07 8.42
CA LYS A 412 -17.17 2.99 8.55
C LYS A 412 -17.33 2.53 9.99
N ASN A 413 -16.22 2.36 10.73
CA ASN A 413 -16.27 1.93 12.13
C ASN A 413 -16.78 3.04 13.08
N ARG A 414 -16.44 4.30 12.82
CA ARG A 414 -16.92 5.43 13.58
C ARG A 414 -18.42 5.66 13.38
N GLU A 415 -18.88 5.67 12.14
CA GLU A 415 -20.28 5.88 11.77
C GLU A 415 -21.15 4.67 12.12
N GLY A 416 -20.59 3.48 12.10
CA GLY A 416 -21.25 2.24 12.48
C GLY A 416 -21.65 2.13 13.95
N LYS A 417 -21.22 3.08 14.81
CA LYS A 417 -21.65 3.15 16.22
C LYS A 417 -23.17 3.21 16.37
N ASP A 418 -23.83 3.95 15.51
CA ASP A 418 -25.28 4.15 15.55
C ASP A 418 -26.06 2.99 14.87
N THR A 419 -25.37 2.21 14.03
CA THR A 419 -25.95 1.07 13.32
C THR A 419 -25.62 -0.29 13.96
N GLY A 420 -24.77 -0.33 14.99
CA GLY A 420 -24.29 -1.56 15.63
C GLY A 420 -23.23 -2.33 14.81
N TYR A 421 -22.72 -1.77 13.72
CA TYR A 421 -21.74 -2.38 12.82
C TYR A 421 -20.30 -1.84 13.00
N ASN A 422 -19.88 -1.63 14.24
CA ASN A 422 -18.51 -1.24 14.53
C ASN A 422 -17.68 -2.45 14.98
N ARG A 423 -16.77 -2.88 14.15
CA ARG A 423 -15.81 -3.94 14.48
C ARG A 423 -14.65 -3.43 15.31
N PHE A 424 -14.15 -2.23 15.02
CA PHE A 424 -12.97 -1.64 15.64
C PHE A 424 -13.32 -0.48 16.55
N ILE A 425 -12.58 -0.36 17.63
CA ILE A 425 -12.52 0.86 18.44
C ILE A 425 -11.57 1.83 17.73
N CYS A 426 -12.07 2.99 17.31
CA CYS A 426 -11.27 4.04 16.68
C CYS A 426 -10.68 4.95 17.78
N LEU A 427 -9.36 4.90 17.95
CA LEU A 427 -8.63 5.67 18.98
C LEU A 427 -7.67 6.66 18.31
N ILE A 428 -7.79 7.94 18.67
CA ILE A 428 -6.80 8.96 18.30
C ILE A 428 -5.95 9.30 19.53
N LEU A 429 -4.65 9.20 19.35
CA LEU A 429 -3.66 9.63 20.34
C LEU A 429 -2.92 10.87 19.79
N PRO A 430 -3.37 12.10 20.17
CA PRO A 430 -2.77 13.32 19.67
C PRO A 430 -1.39 13.58 20.26
N TRP A 431 -0.59 14.40 19.59
CA TRP A 431 0.79 14.69 19.97
C TRP A 431 0.94 15.29 21.38
N TYR A 432 0.00 16.12 21.77
CA TYR A 432 0.06 16.84 23.04
C TYR A 432 -0.18 15.96 24.28
N VAL A 433 -0.59 14.71 24.12
CA VAL A 433 -0.61 13.73 25.22
C VAL A 433 0.79 13.28 25.64
N GLY A 434 1.77 13.43 24.76
CA GLY A 434 3.18 13.16 25.03
C GLY A 434 3.87 14.34 25.69
N ARG A 435 3.44 14.74 26.88
CA ARG A 435 3.91 15.94 27.57
C ARG A 435 5.42 16.01 27.73
N ASP A 436 6.08 14.88 28.00
CA ASP A 436 7.53 14.80 28.25
C ASP A 436 8.34 14.60 26.96
N LYS A 437 7.66 14.39 25.83
CA LYS A 437 8.27 14.19 24.51
C LYS A 437 8.05 15.38 23.57
N TYR A 438 7.03 16.19 23.84
CA TYR A 438 6.63 17.34 23.02
C TYR A 438 6.30 18.58 23.87
N PRO A 439 7.29 19.45 24.11
CA PRO A 439 8.73 19.31 23.86
C PRO A 439 9.47 18.52 24.94
N THR A 440 10.69 18.05 24.63
CA THR A 440 11.61 17.54 25.63
C THR A 440 12.22 18.69 26.46
N GLU A 441 12.69 18.41 27.66
CA GLU A 441 13.35 19.42 28.50
C GLU A 441 14.54 20.09 27.82
N ASP A 442 15.34 19.31 27.10
CA ASP A 442 16.52 19.84 26.40
C ASP A 442 16.11 20.75 25.24
N TRP A 443 15.00 20.42 24.55
CA TRP A 443 14.46 21.30 23.51
C TRP A 443 14.05 22.65 24.11
N VAL A 444 13.35 22.67 25.23
CA VAL A 444 12.92 23.91 25.93
C VAL A 444 14.12 24.74 26.36
N LYS A 445 15.17 24.10 26.88
CA LYS A 445 16.43 24.78 27.26
C LYS A 445 17.09 25.46 26.06
N ASN A 446 17.10 24.80 24.91
CA ASN A 446 17.75 25.28 23.68
C ASN A 446 16.89 26.27 22.88
N HIS A 447 15.58 26.31 23.12
CA HIS A 447 14.62 27.18 22.41
C HIS A 447 13.75 27.94 23.42
N PRO A 448 14.31 28.84 24.22
CA PRO A 448 13.55 29.57 25.21
C PRO A 448 12.47 30.43 24.56
N ILE A 449 11.31 30.49 25.20
CA ILE A 449 10.20 31.33 24.75
C ILE A 449 10.64 32.81 24.77
N PRO A 450 10.55 33.53 23.64
CA PRO A 450 10.92 34.96 23.60
C PRO A 450 10.05 35.80 24.56
N GLN A 451 10.64 36.76 25.23
CA GLN A 451 9.89 37.59 26.21
C GLN A 451 8.66 38.33 25.63
N ASN A 452 8.73 38.68 24.36
CA ASN A 452 7.65 39.36 23.63
C ASN A 452 6.91 38.43 22.66
N TRP A 453 6.95 37.11 22.88
CA TRP A 453 6.26 36.18 22.01
C TRP A 453 4.75 36.35 22.12
N ILE A 454 4.12 36.54 20.97
CA ILE A 454 2.66 36.55 20.80
C ILE A 454 2.34 35.34 19.91
N PRO A 455 1.51 34.39 20.40
CA PRO A 455 1.12 33.24 19.61
C PRO A 455 0.43 33.61 18.30
N LEU A 456 0.73 32.91 17.23
CA LEU A 456 0.00 33.02 15.97
C LEU A 456 -1.48 32.65 16.14
N LYS A 457 -2.35 33.16 15.26
CA LYS A 457 -3.76 32.76 15.22
C LYS A 457 -3.93 31.24 15.11
N GLN A 458 -3.09 30.61 14.31
CA GLN A 458 -3.02 29.16 14.10
C GLN A 458 -2.67 28.42 15.41
N THR A 459 -1.71 28.93 16.17
CA THR A 459 -1.32 28.38 17.48
C THR A 459 -2.47 28.46 18.49
N LEU A 460 -3.13 29.62 18.56
CA LEU A 460 -4.31 29.80 19.44
C LEU A 460 -5.48 28.89 19.02
N LYS A 461 -5.70 28.75 17.71
CA LYS A 461 -6.69 27.82 17.18
C LYS A 461 -6.35 26.38 17.57
N GLN A 462 -5.12 25.97 17.35
CA GLN A 462 -4.62 24.65 17.74
C GLN A 462 -4.82 24.35 19.21
N ALA A 463 -4.47 25.28 20.09
CA ALA A 463 -4.66 25.13 21.53
C ALA A 463 -6.16 25.03 21.91
N THR A 464 -7.02 25.80 21.23
CA THR A 464 -8.46 25.76 21.43
C THR A 464 -9.08 24.45 20.96
N ASP A 465 -8.72 23.99 19.78
CA ASP A 465 -9.20 22.73 19.21
C ASP A 465 -8.75 21.53 20.05
N ALA A 466 -7.50 21.52 20.52
CA ALA A 466 -6.97 20.51 21.44
C ALA A 466 -7.76 20.48 22.78
N LYS A 467 -8.03 21.65 23.36
CA LYS A 467 -8.84 21.75 24.58
C LYS A 467 -10.25 21.20 24.39
N LEU A 468 -10.89 21.50 23.25
CA LEU A 468 -12.22 20.97 22.92
C LEU A 468 -12.17 19.45 22.71
N TYR A 469 -11.14 18.95 22.04
CA TYR A 469 -10.98 17.52 21.81
C TYR A 469 -10.77 16.74 23.11
N VAL A 470 -9.91 17.22 24.01
CA VAL A 470 -9.72 16.62 25.34
C VAL A 470 -11.03 16.60 26.14
N ARG A 471 -11.79 17.71 26.13
CA ARG A 471 -13.10 17.77 26.80
C ARG A 471 -14.12 16.79 26.23
N SER A 472 -14.13 16.58 24.93
CA SER A 472 -15.06 15.66 24.26
C SER A 472 -14.66 14.19 24.38
N THR A 473 -13.39 13.90 24.79
CA THR A 473 -12.85 12.54 24.87
C THR A 473 -12.67 12.11 26.32
N PRO A 474 -13.58 11.30 26.89
CA PRO A 474 -13.54 10.93 28.32
C PRO A 474 -12.23 10.30 28.78
N LEU A 475 -11.64 9.44 27.93
CA LEU A 475 -10.37 8.78 28.22
C LEU A 475 -9.20 9.75 28.34
N LEU A 476 -9.11 10.75 27.46
CA LEU A 476 -8.07 11.78 27.56
C LEU A 476 -8.31 12.70 28.75
N ARG A 477 -9.57 13.08 28.99
CA ARG A 477 -9.97 13.92 30.11
C ARG A 477 -9.63 13.30 31.47
N LYS A 478 -9.73 11.97 31.61
CA LYS A 478 -9.34 11.22 32.80
C LYS A 478 -7.88 11.48 33.20
N TYR A 479 -6.98 11.56 32.25
CA TYR A 479 -5.53 11.67 32.48
C TYR A 479 -5.00 13.10 32.39
N LEU A 480 -5.61 13.94 31.58
CA LEU A 480 -5.19 15.33 31.40
C LEU A 480 -5.94 16.30 32.32
N GLY A 481 -7.14 15.93 32.79
CA GLY A 481 -8.00 16.75 33.66
C GLY A 481 -9.11 17.50 32.93
N ASP A 482 -10.21 17.80 33.63
CA ASP A 482 -11.40 18.44 33.06
C ASP A 482 -11.13 19.87 32.54
N ASN A 483 -10.19 20.55 33.15
CA ASN A 483 -9.82 21.94 32.83
C ASN A 483 -8.48 22.04 32.09
N TRP A 484 -8.07 20.96 31.43
CA TRP A 484 -6.79 20.93 30.72
C TRP A 484 -6.75 22.03 29.65
N GLU A 485 -5.62 22.71 29.63
CA GLU A 485 -5.22 23.65 28.58
C GLU A 485 -3.83 23.28 28.09
N MET A 486 -3.59 23.51 26.82
CA MET A 486 -2.27 23.23 26.26
C MET A 486 -1.21 24.11 26.94
N PRO A 487 -0.18 23.51 27.57
CA PRO A 487 0.92 24.28 28.19
C PRO A 487 1.60 25.24 27.21
N ILE A 488 2.11 26.34 27.75
CA ILE A 488 2.71 27.38 26.92
C ILE A 488 3.95 26.87 26.16
N GLU A 489 4.68 25.93 26.75
CA GLU A 489 5.84 25.27 26.15
C GLU A 489 5.43 24.43 24.94
N GLN A 490 4.27 23.74 25.03
CA GLN A 490 3.71 22.99 23.91
C GLN A 490 3.19 23.91 22.80
N GLN A 491 2.58 25.04 23.15
CA GLN A 491 2.16 26.03 22.15
C GLN A 491 3.36 26.61 21.40
N TRP A 492 4.42 26.97 22.12
CA TRP A 492 5.65 27.48 21.52
C TRP A 492 6.35 26.42 20.65
N PHE A 493 6.42 25.17 21.13
CA PHE A 493 6.98 24.06 20.37
C PHE A 493 6.22 23.85 19.05
N TRP A 494 4.87 23.80 19.12
CA TRP A 494 4.05 23.60 17.94
C TRP A 494 4.21 24.75 16.95
N GLU A 495 4.22 26.00 17.44
CA GLU A 495 4.41 27.16 16.57
C GLU A 495 5.77 27.16 15.88
N PHE A 496 6.83 26.80 16.61
CA PHE A 496 8.17 26.71 16.05
C PHE A 496 8.23 25.69 14.89
N GLN A 497 7.67 24.51 15.11
CA GLN A 497 7.59 23.47 14.09
C GLN A 497 6.66 23.87 12.93
N TYR A 498 5.55 24.53 13.23
CA TYR A 498 4.59 25.03 12.24
C TYR A 498 5.23 26.07 11.31
N ARG A 499 5.99 27.02 11.85
CA ARG A 499 6.71 28.04 11.07
C ARG A 499 7.73 27.40 10.12
N ASP A 500 8.45 26.41 10.59
CA ASP A 500 9.40 25.66 9.73
C ASP A 500 8.66 24.85 8.66
N ALA A 501 7.60 24.17 9.01
CA ALA A 501 6.78 23.38 8.08
C ALA A 501 6.04 24.25 7.05
N SER A 502 5.70 25.50 7.39
CA SER A 502 4.96 26.43 6.53
C SER A 502 5.76 26.94 5.33
N ARG A 503 7.03 26.52 5.16
CA ARG A 503 7.85 26.87 3.99
C ARG A 503 7.33 26.28 2.70
N SER A 504 6.55 25.19 2.75
CA SER A 504 5.82 24.65 1.61
C SER A 504 4.52 23.99 2.07
N ASP A 505 3.50 23.97 1.22
CA ASP A 505 2.21 23.31 1.50
C ASP A 505 2.39 21.82 1.81
N MET A 506 3.33 21.16 1.16
CA MET A 506 3.61 19.73 1.36
C MET A 506 4.19 19.47 2.74
N THR A 507 5.19 20.23 3.15
CA THR A 507 5.81 20.09 4.47
C THR A 507 4.81 20.41 5.58
N LEU A 508 3.95 21.40 5.38
CA LEU A 508 2.89 21.76 6.31
C LEU A 508 1.87 20.63 6.48
N LYS A 509 1.38 20.07 5.38
CA LYS A 509 0.42 18.95 5.43
C LYS A 509 1.03 17.70 6.07
N SER A 510 2.28 17.40 5.75
CA SER A 510 3.02 16.30 6.37
C SER A 510 3.15 16.51 7.89
N PHE A 511 3.54 17.71 8.31
CA PHE A 511 3.65 18.09 9.72
C PHE A 511 2.32 17.92 10.45
N LEU A 512 1.22 18.43 9.90
CA LEU A 512 -0.11 18.33 10.53
C LEU A 512 -0.59 16.88 10.64
N ALA A 513 -0.30 16.04 9.65
CA ALA A 513 -0.62 14.61 9.71
C ALA A 513 0.21 13.85 10.75
N GLU A 514 1.51 14.18 10.88
CA GLU A 514 2.41 13.56 11.85
C GLU A 514 2.18 14.05 13.28
N MET A 515 1.80 15.32 13.43
CA MET A 515 1.44 15.98 14.67
C MET A 515 -0.09 16.07 14.81
N ALA A 516 -0.76 14.94 14.59
CA ALA A 516 -2.22 14.87 14.63
C ALA A 516 -2.76 15.39 15.97
N SER A 517 -3.67 16.34 15.92
CA SER A 517 -4.33 16.95 17.09
C SER A 517 -5.75 16.45 17.27
N ASP A 518 -6.37 16.09 16.17
CA ASP A 518 -7.70 15.51 16.07
C ASP A 518 -7.83 14.74 14.75
N GLU A 519 -8.99 14.20 14.47
CA GLU A 519 -9.28 13.45 13.26
C GLU A 519 -9.13 14.30 11.99
N ARG A 520 -9.56 15.57 12.04
CA ARG A 520 -9.52 16.46 10.86
C ARG A 520 -8.10 16.84 10.49
N SER A 521 -7.27 17.12 11.49
CA SER A 521 -5.86 17.43 11.27
C SER A 521 -5.03 16.21 10.83
N ALA A 522 -5.43 15.02 11.27
CA ALA A 522 -4.76 13.77 10.94
C ALA A 522 -4.95 13.36 9.46
N PHE A 523 -6.19 13.29 9.00
CA PHE A 523 -6.51 12.87 7.64
C PHE A 523 -6.44 14.02 6.65
N GLN A 524 -5.33 14.73 6.61
CA GLN A 524 -5.10 15.74 5.57
C GLN A 524 -4.59 15.08 4.29
N SER A 525 -5.17 15.46 3.17
CA SER A 525 -4.68 15.03 1.88
C SER A 525 -3.34 15.72 1.59
N LYS A 526 -2.26 14.95 1.34
CA LYS A 526 -1.04 15.47 0.71
C LYS A 526 -1.29 15.91 -0.73
N LYS A 527 -2.43 15.50 -1.27
CA LYS A 527 -2.89 15.85 -2.59
C LYS A 527 -3.80 17.06 -2.51
N TRP A 528 -3.76 17.89 -3.52
CA TRP A 528 -4.69 19.00 -3.72
C TRP A 528 -5.48 18.77 -4.99
N SER A 529 -6.68 19.33 -5.08
CA SER A 529 -7.44 19.31 -6.32
C SER A 529 -6.67 20.02 -7.43
N VAL A 530 -6.58 19.40 -8.58
CA VAL A 530 -5.88 19.98 -9.74
C VAL A 530 -6.57 21.25 -10.21
N TYR A 531 -7.90 21.28 -10.12
CA TYR A 531 -8.74 22.40 -10.55
C TYR A 531 -9.40 23.07 -9.35
N ARG A 532 -9.47 24.41 -9.40
CA ARG A 532 -10.21 25.19 -8.42
C ARG A 532 -11.71 25.00 -8.61
N GLN A 533 -12.49 25.05 -7.53
CA GLN A 533 -13.95 24.88 -7.60
C GLN A 533 -14.60 25.88 -8.56
N GLU A 534 -14.14 27.12 -8.59
CA GLU A 534 -14.63 28.17 -9.50
C GLU A 534 -14.44 27.80 -10.99
N VAL A 535 -13.36 27.08 -11.30
CA VAL A 535 -13.10 26.60 -12.66
C VAL A 535 -14.06 25.46 -13.00
N LEU A 536 -14.28 24.54 -12.09
CA LEU A 536 -15.24 23.43 -12.25
C LEU A 536 -16.66 23.94 -12.42
N ASP A 537 -17.09 24.88 -11.58
CA ASP A 537 -18.41 25.51 -11.64
C ASP A 537 -18.62 26.22 -12.99
N ARG A 538 -17.57 26.92 -13.49
CA ARG A 538 -17.60 27.57 -14.81
C ARG A 538 -17.71 26.57 -15.95
N LEU A 539 -16.96 25.48 -15.90
CA LEU A 539 -17.03 24.41 -16.92
C LEU A 539 -18.42 23.79 -16.95
N GLU A 540 -18.98 23.46 -15.79
CA GLU A 540 -20.32 22.90 -15.66
C GLU A 540 -21.40 23.86 -16.19
N ALA A 541 -21.26 25.15 -15.90
CA ALA A 541 -22.17 26.18 -16.40
C ALA A 541 -22.10 26.34 -17.92
N ASN A 542 -20.94 26.14 -18.52
CA ASN A 542 -20.70 26.28 -19.98
C ASN A 542 -21.01 24.98 -20.75
N ALA A 543 -21.11 23.84 -20.05
CA ALA A 543 -21.39 22.54 -20.67
C ALA A 543 -22.76 22.53 -21.37
N SER A 544 -22.80 22.02 -22.59
CA SER A 544 -24.05 21.88 -23.34
C SER A 544 -24.86 20.70 -22.76
N LYS A 545 -26.09 21.03 -22.34
CA LYS A 545 -27.06 20.00 -21.87
C LYS A 545 -27.86 19.39 -23.04
N LYS A 546 -27.58 19.79 -24.30
CA LYS A 546 -28.24 19.25 -25.46
C LYS A 546 -27.32 18.29 -26.18
N TYR A 547 -27.68 17.05 -26.20
CA TYR A 547 -26.96 15.97 -26.88
C TYR A 547 -27.93 14.95 -27.47
N ILE A 548 -27.40 14.11 -28.32
CA ILE A 548 -28.09 12.93 -28.85
C ILE A 548 -27.20 11.73 -28.61
N ASP A 549 -27.74 10.71 -27.95
CA ASP A 549 -27.08 9.44 -27.82
C ASP A 549 -27.40 8.55 -29.04
N TYR A 550 -26.37 7.95 -29.61
CA TYR A 550 -26.48 7.08 -30.78
C TYR A 550 -25.98 5.67 -30.47
N ALA A 551 -26.74 4.67 -30.91
CA ALA A 551 -26.19 3.33 -31.10
C ALA A 551 -25.40 3.30 -32.41
N MET A 552 -24.21 2.71 -32.37
CA MET A 552 -23.34 2.48 -33.51
C MET A 552 -23.57 1.08 -34.06
N THR A 553 -23.73 0.96 -35.39
CA THR A 553 -23.91 -0.35 -36.03
C THR A 553 -23.22 -0.36 -37.39
N GLY A 554 -22.85 -1.56 -37.87
CA GLY A 554 -22.26 -1.73 -39.21
C GLY A 554 -20.98 -2.57 -39.17
N ASP A 555 -20.21 -2.47 -40.21
CA ASP A 555 -19.04 -3.32 -40.44
C ASP A 555 -18.05 -3.29 -39.24
N GLY A 556 -17.91 -4.42 -38.55
CA GLY A 556 -17.04 -4.55 -37.38
C GLY A 556 -17.62 -4.02 -36.05
N ILE A 557 -18.85 -3.52 -36.05
CA ILE A 557 -19.54 -3.02 -34.87
C ILE A 557 -20.88 -3.74 -34.73
N ASP A 558 -20.97 -4.60 -33.73
CA ASP A 558 -22.20 -5.28 -33.37
C ASP A 558 -22.89 -4.54 -32.23
N SER A 559 -24.16 -4.17 -32.46
CA SER A 559 -24.99 -3.61 -31.40
C SER A 559 -25.31 -4.71 -30.36
N LYS A 560 -24.87 -4.51 -29.12
CA LYS A 560 -25.07 -5.45 -28.00
C LYS A 560 -26.48 -5.40 -27.41
N PHE A 561 -27.40 -4.56 -27.94
CA PHE A 561 -28.78 -4.44 -27.43
C PHE A 561 -29.83 -4.36 -28.52
N SER A 562 -31.06 -4.67 -28.16
CA SER A 562 -32.23 -4.59 -29.07
C SER A 562 -32.54 -3.13 -29.39
N LEU A 563 -32.20 -2.69 -30.60
CA LEU A 563 -32.42 -1.32 -31.03
C LEU A 563 -33.91 -0.90 -31.07
N ARG A 564 -34.84 -1.85 -31.15
CA ARG A 564 -36.31 -1.55 -31.25
C ARG A 564 -36.83 -0.87 -29.99
N GLU A 565 -36.33 -1.20 -28.83
CA GLU A 565 -36.76 -0.64 -27.54
C GLU A 565 -36.22 0.78 -27.31
N PHE A 566 -35.06 1.09 -27.84
CA PHE A 566 -34.33 2.32 -27.57
C PHE A 566 -34.39 3.33 -28.71
N TRP A 567 -34.82 2.92 -29.88
CA TRP A 567 -34.85 3.79 -31.06
C TRP A 567 -35.81 4.95 -30.91
N SER A 568 -35.39 6.16 -31.34
CA SER A 568 -36.23 7.37 -31.47
C SER A 568 -36.73 7.55 -32.88
N PRO A 569 -38.05 7.32 -33.17
CA PRO A 569 -38.60 7.52 -34.50
C PRO A 569 -38.62 8.98 -34.91
N SER A 570 -38.58 9.93 -34.00
CA SER A 570 -38.58 11.36 -34.23
C SER A 570 -37.19 11.95 -34.57
N ALA A 571 -36.14 11.19 -34.32
CA ALA A 571 -34.78 11.64 -34.61
C ALA A 571 -34.24 10.96 -35.86
N ARG A 572 -33.55 11.75 -36.69
CA ARG A 572 -33.06 11.30 -37.98
C ARG A 572 -31.85 10.38 -37.79
N ARG A 573 -31.93 9.16 -38.30
CA ARG A 573 -30.81 8.25 -38.45
C ARG A 573 -29.71 8.89 -39.29
N VAL A 574 -28.47 8.74 -38.94
CA VAL A 574 -27.33 9.19 -39.69
C VAL A 574 -26.68 7.99 -40.37
N ASP A 575 -26.74 7.93 -41.67
CA ASP A 575 -25.96 7.00 -42.47
C ASP A 575 -24.58 7.67 -42.71
N ILE A 576 -23.53 7.08 -42.17
CA ILE A 576 -22.16 7.64 -42.25
C ILE A 576 -21.54 7.34 -43.62
N GLY A 577 -22.32 6.95 -44.60
CA GLY A 577 -21.92 6.82 -45.99
C GLY A 577 -20.80 5.79 -46.19
N PHE A 578 -20.39 5.66 -47.41
CA PHE A 578 -19.34 4.73 -47.83
C PHE A 578 -17.97 5.39 -47.71
N ALA A 579 -17.22 5.06 -46.68
CA ALA A 579 -15.79 5.37 -46.68
C ALA A 579 -15.06 4.28 -47.49
N SER A 580 -14.62 4.60 -48.68
CA SER A 580 -13.80 3.65 -49.44
C SER A 580 -12.34 3.86 -49.09
N PHE A 581 -11.78 2.91 -48.35
CA PHE A 581 -10.35 2.85 -48.08
C PHE A 581 -9.74 1.65 -48.79
N GLN A 582 -8.73 1.86 -49.63
CA GLN A 582 -8.01 0.80 -50.33
C GLN A 582 -8.95 -0.23 -50.98
N GLY A 583 -10.06 0.22 -51.58
CA GLY A 583 -11.05 -0.62 -52.27
C GLY A 583 -12.03 -1.37 -51.30
N LYS A 584 -11.98 -1.15 -49.99
CA LYS A 584 -12.99 -1.63 -49.04
C LYS A 584 -14.01 -0.54 -48.77
N THR A 585 -15.27 -0.89 -48.84
CA THR A 585 -16.39 0.00 -48.52
C THR A 585 -16.95 -0.38 -47.14
N PHE A 586 -17.03 0.59 -46.25
CA PHE A 586 -17.60 0.39 -44.93
C PHE A 586 -19.02 0.98 -44.86
N ASN A 587 -19.92 0.30 -44.17
CA ASN A 587 -21.31 0.69 -44.06
C ASN A 587 -21.70 0.86 -42.61
N TRP A 588 -21.59 2.09 -42.09
CA TRP A 588 -21.93 2.40 -40.70
C TRP A 588 -23.18 3.29 -40.59
N LYS A 589 -23.89 3.07 -39.48
CA LYS A 589 -25.12 3.80 -39.18
C LYS A 589 -25.11 4.22 -37.73
N LEU A 590 -25.46 5.48 -37.45
CA LEU A 590 -25.77 5.99 -36.15
C LEU A 590 -27.29 6.03 -35.96
N ILE A 591 -27.78 5.27 -35.04
CA ILE A 591 -29.20 5.19 -34.73
C ILE A 591 -29.48 5.97 -33.46
N PRO A 592 -30.24 7.08 -33.52
CA PRO A 592 -30.50 7.90 -32.35
C PRO A 592 -31.36 7.17 -31.35
N LEU A 593 -30.95 7.23 -30.09
CA LEU A 593 -31.62 6.59 -28.98
C LEU A 593 -32.67 7.56 -28.37
N LYS A 594 -33.80 7.03 -27.99
CA LYS A 594 -34.88 7.73 -27.28
C LYS A 594 -34.56 7.83 -25.78
N ARG A 595 -33.83 6.85 -25.25
CA ARG A 595 -33.27 6.80 -23.91
C ARG A 595 -32.01 5.92 -23.91
N THR A 596 -31.09 6.15 -23.00
CA THR A 596 -29.94 5.28 -22.80
C THR A 596 -30.36 4.01 -22.06
N PRO A 597 -29.77 2.85 -22.37
CA PRO A 597 -29.96 1.64 -21.56
C PRO A 597 -29.49 1.88 -20.11
N GLU A 598 -30.30 1.46 -19.16
CA GLU A 598 -29.97 1.52 -17.72
C GLU A 598 -29.15 0.29 -17.26
N ASP A 599 -29.09 -0.75 -18.08
CA ASP A 599 -28.33 -1.95 -17.78
C ASP A 599 -26.83 -1.69 -18.01
N GLU A 600 -26.01 -1.75 -16.96
CA GLU A 600 -24.58 -1.53 -17.00
C GLU A 600 -23.86 -2.41 -18.04
N ASN A 601 -24.35 -3.60 -18.30
CA ASN A 601 -23.81 -4.51 -19.31
C ASN A 601 -24.10 -4.10 -20.76
N LEU A 602 -25.01 -3.16 -20.95
CA LEU A 602 -25.43 -2.64 -22.27
C LEU A 602 -25.03 -1.18 -22.47
N ASN A 603 -24.33 -0.59 -21.51
CA ASN A 603 -24.05 0.85 -21.48
C ASN A 603 -22.87 1.21 -22.39
N PHE A 604 -23.17 1.19 -23.71
CA PHE A 604 -22.18 1.48 -24.73
C PHE A 604 -22.88 2.20 -25.90
N PHE A 605 -22.78 3.52 -25.88
CA PHE A 605 -23.37 4.40 -26.88
C PHE A 605 -22.46 5.61 -27.13
N LEU A 606 -22.60 6.21 -28.31
CA LEU A 606 -21.90 7.43 -28.67
C LEU A 606 -22.77 8.66 -28.30
N ARG A 607 -22.28 9.46 -27.37
CA ARG A 607 -22.91 10.74 -27.02
C ARG A 607 -22.37 11.84 -27.93
N VAL A 608 -23.24 12.62 -28.57
CA VAL A 608 -22.89 13.66 -29.53
C VAL A 608 -23.57 14.97 -29.14
N TRP A 609 -22.77 15.96 -28.79
CA TRP A 609 -23.23 17.35 -28.56
C TRP A 609 -23.26 18.14 -29.82
N GLU A 610 -22.30 17.92 -30.72
CA GLU A 610 -22.19 18.61 -31.98
C GLU A 610 -21.79 17.64 -33.10
N PRO A 611 -22.60 17.53 -34.19
CA PRO A 611 -22.20 16.76 -35.36
C PRO A 611 -21.09 17.45 -36.12
N PRO A 612 -20.37 16.74 -37.03
CA PRO A 612 -19.27 17.34 -37.79
C PRO A 612 -19.74 18.51 -38.65
N LYS A 613 -19.00 19.63 -38.58
CA LYS A 613 -19.26 20.86 -39.31
C LYS A 613 -18.20 21.11 -40.38
N PRO A 614 -18.59 21.64 -41.59
CA PRO A 614 -17.61 21.98 -42.60
C PRO A 614 -16.62 23.03 -42.10
N GLY A 615 -15.38 22.82 -42.52
CA GLY A 615 -14.32 23.78 -42.28
C GLY A 615 -13.63 23.71 -40.91
N TYR A 616 -14.07 22.92 -39.98
CA TYR A 616 -13.38 22.71 -38.68
C TYR A 616 -12.43 21.51 -38.72
N GLU A 617 -11.41 21.56 -37.86
CA GLU A 617 -10.51 20.43 -37.60
C GLU A 617 -10.96 19.68 -36.33
N TYR A 618 -10.80 18.38 -36.37
CA TYR A 618 -11.16 17.49 -35.29
C TYR A 618 -10.01 16.56 -34.92
N ALA A 619 -9.83 16.30 -33.62
CA ALA A 619 -8.95 15.26 -33.15
C ALA A 619 -9.72 14.28 -32.27
N ILE A 620 -9.29 13.04 -32.26
CA ILE A 620 -9.87 11.97 -31.48
C ILE A 620 -8.77 11.40 -30.55
N GLY A 621 -8.91 11.66 -29.29
CA GLY A 621 -8.07 11.07 -28.25
C GLY A 621 -8.68 9.75 -27.79
N ILE A 622 -7.85 8.74 -27.68
CA ILE A 622 -8.31 7.38 -27.34
C ILE A 622 -7.44 6.85 -26.21
N ASP A 623 -8.08 6.58 -25.09
CA ASP A 623 -7.53 5.81 -23.99
C ASP A 623 -8.34 4.54 -23.83
N VAL A 624 -7.69 3.37 -23.91
CA VAL A 624 -8.39 2.08 -23.99
C VAL A 624 -7.94 1.13 -22.88
N SER A 625 -8.91 0.64 -22.14
CA SER A 625 -8.78 -0.36 -21.09
C SER A 625 -8.72 -1.80 -21.61
N GLY A 626 -8.63 -2.75 -20.66
CA GLY A 626 -8.70 -4.18 -20.96
C GLY A 626 -10.07 -4.70 -21.42
N GLY A 627 -11.13 -3.90 -21.33
CA GLY A 627 -12.49 -4.28 -21.70
C GLY A 627 -13.15 -5.32 -20.78
N VAL A 628 -12.70 -5.43 -19.52
CA VAL A 628 -13.16 -6.43 -18.54
C VAL A 628 -14.05 -5.83 -17.45
N GLY A 629 -14.53 -4.60 -17.63
CA GLY A 629 -15.45 -3.94 -16.71
C GLY A 629 -14.81 -3.30 -15.47
N GLN A 630 -13.48 -3.12 -15.45
CA GLN A 630 -12.76 -2.49 -14.33
C GLN A 630 -12.42 -1.04 -14.64
N ASP A 631 -11.74 -0.78 -15.76
CA ASP A 631 -11.39 0.57 -16.23
C ASP A 631 -12.17 0.88 -17.50
N ASN A 632 -12.42 2.16 -17.79
CA ASN A 632 -13.17 2.56 -18.96
C ASN A 632 -12.27 2.75 -20.18
N SER A 633 -12.86 2.56 -21.36
CA SER A 633 -12.28 2.98 -22.62
C SER A 633 -12.94 4.27 -23.04
N ALA A 634 -12.16 5.32 -23.28
CA ALA A 634 -12.60 6.66 -23.63
C ALA A 634 -12.17 7.01 -25.05
N PHE A 635 -13.14 7.47 -25.86
CA PHE A 635 -12.90 8.03 -27.18
C PHE A 635 -13.48 9.45 -27.19
N GLU A 636 -12.61 10.42 -27.16
CA GLU A 636 -12.97 11.82 -27.00
C GLU A 636 -12.75 12.60 -28.28
N VAL A 637 -13.77 13.28 -28.76
CA VAL A 637 -13.70 14.07 -29.98
C VAL A 637 -13.68 15.55 -29.65
N ILE A 638 -12.60 16.22 -30.01
CA ILE A 638 -12.40 17.65 -29.80
C ILE A 638 -12.44 18.36 -31.14
N ARG A 639 -13.30 19.39 -31.25
CA ARG A 639 -13.33 20.32 -32.32
C ARG A 639 -12.42 21.52 -32.02
N LYS A 640 -11.49 21.83 -32.88
CA LYS A 640 -10.63 23.01 -32.78
C LYS A 640 -11.43 24.31 -33.02
N GLY A 641 -11.30 25.25 -32.09
CA GLY A 641 -11.85 26.61 -32.25
C GLY A 641 -11.19 27.38 -33.37
N ARG A 642 -11.84 28.44 -33.84
CA ARG A 642 -11.37 29.35 -34.88
C ARG A 642 -11.35 30.79 -34.38
N GLY A 643 -10.23 31.45 -34.55
CA GLY A 643 -10.06 32.81 -34.03
C GLY A 643 -10.21 32.77 -32.47
N ASP A 644 -11.18 33.51 -31.97
CA ASP A 644 -11.48 33.61 -30.55
C ASP A 644 -12.47 32.54 -30.05
N GLU A 645 -12.86 31.56 -30.90
CA GLU A 645 -13.71 30.46 -30.46
C GLU A 645 -12.90 29.46 -29.61
N PRO A 646 -13.44 28.98 -28.48
CA PRO A 646 -12.82 27.91 -27.71
C PRO A 646 -12.86 26.58 -28.48
N ASP A 647 -11.97 25.68 -28.12
CA ASP A 647 -12.10 24.26 -28.49
C ASP A 647 -13.32 23.67 -27.82
N VAL A 648 -13.95 22.67 -28.41
CA VAL A 648 -15.17 22.06 -27.86
C VAL A 648 -15.09 20.57 -27.92
N GLN A 649 -15.37 19.91 -26.79
CA GLN A 649 -15.65 18.48 -26.73
C GLN A 649 -17.02 18.25 -27.42
N VAL A 650 -17.02 17.59 -28.56
CA VAL A 650 -18.21 17.45 -29.42
C VAL A 650 -18.84 16.07 -29.40
N ALA A 651 -18.09 15.03 -29.03
CA ALA A 651 -18.61 13.69 -28.84
C ALA A 651 -17.73 12.87 -27.87
N GLU A 652 -18.35 11.90 -27.24
CA GLU A 652 -17.76 10.95 -26.31
C GLU A 652 -18.30 9.54 -26.53
N LEU A 653 -17.42 8.56 -26.51
CA LEU A 653 -17.75 7.16 -26.29
C LEU A 653 -16.96 6.68 -25.07
N TYR A 654 -17.68 6.43 -23.98
CA TYR A 654 -17.09 6.08 -22.68
C TYR A 654 -17.73 4.78 -22.17
N THR A 655 -16.93 3.72 -22.01
CA THR A 655 -17.44 2.40 -21.68
C THR A 655 -16.36 1.47 -21.15
N PRO A 656 -16.68 0.61 -20.16
CA PRO A 656 -15.72 -0.38 -19.65
C PRO A 656 -15.70 -1.69 -20.49
N TRP A 657 -16.46 -1.77 -21.60
CA TRP A 657 -16.70 -3.02 -22.33
C TRP A 657 -16.03 -3.10 -23.70
N ILE A 658 -15.27 -2.13 -24.11
CA ILE A 658 -14.51 -2.14 -25.36
C ILE A 658 -13.02 -2.36 -25.05
N SER A 659 -12.50 -3.52 -25.46
CA SER A 659 -11.08 -3.82 -25.37
C SER A 659 -10.28 -3.19 -26.51
N SER A 660 -8.95 -3.16 -26.40
CA SER A 660 -8.04 -2.67 -27.44
C SER A 660 -8.17 -3.44 -28.77
N ALA A 661 -8.61 -4.68 -28.75
CA ALA A 661 -8.85 -5.49 -29.95
C ALA A 661 -10.16 -5.12 -30.65
N GLU A 662 -11.15 -4.62 -29.92
CA GLU A 662 -12.48 -4.22 -30.40
C GLU A 662 -12.54 -2.72 -30.75
N ALA A 663 -11.64 -1.91 -30.24
CA ALA A 663 -11.59 -0.46 -30.41
C ALA A 663 -11.42 0.04 -31.87
N PRO A 664 -10.65 -0.59 -32.78
CA PRO A 664 -10.37 -0.05 -34.10
C PRO A 664 -11.58 0.29 -34.98
N PRO A 665 -12.65 -0.53 -35.08
CA PRO A 665 -13.84 -0.19 -35.85
C PRO A 665 -14.53 1.08 -35.35
N PHE A 666 -14.59 1.29 -34.03
CA PHE A 666 -15.18 2.50 -33.42
C PHE A 666 -14.35 3.74 -33.71
N ALA A 667 -13.04 3.64 -33.55
CA ALA A 667 -12.11 4.71 -33.86
C ALA A 667 -12.18 5.08 -35.35
N LEU A 668 -12.25 4.09 -36.25
CA LEU A 668 -12.36 4.30 -37.69
C LEU A 668 -13.64 5.01 -38.04
N LEU A 669 -14.80 4.60 -37.49
CA LEU A 669 -16.10 5.23 -37.69
C LEU A 669 -16.05 6.71 -37.29
N LEU A 670 -15.57 6.98 -36.07
CA LEU A 670 -15.46 8.35 -35.57
C LEU A 670 -14.52 9.20 -36.42
N GLY A 671 -13.36 8.62 -36.79
CA GLY A 671 -12.35 9.28 -37.59
C GLY A 671 -12.84 9.69 -38.98
N VAL A 672 -13.63 8.85 -39.59
CA VAL A 672 -14.24 9.09 -40.89
C VAL A 672 -15.39 10.08 -40.80
N TRP A 673 -16.27 9.89 -39.81
CA TRP A 673 -17.44 10.76 -39.65
C TRP A 673 -17.05 12.21 -39.35
N TYR A 674 -16.21 12.42 -38.31
CA TYR A 674 -15.76 13.77 -37.95
C TYR A 674 -14.77 14.37 -38.96
N GLY A 675 -14.04 13.55 -39.68
CA GLY A 675 -13.08 13.99 -40.69
C GLY A 675 -13.67 14.25 -42.08
N GLN A 676 -14.95 13.93 -42.37
CA GLN A 676 -15.54 13.95 -43.70
C GLN A 676 -15.39 15.27 -44.45
N HIS A 677 -15.26 16.39 -43.71
CA HIS A 677 -15.10 17.74 -44.29
C HIS A 677 -13.67 18.28 -44.19
N MET A 678 -12.73 17.45 -43.68
CA MET A 678 -11.33 17.88 -43.55
C MET A 678 -10.56 17.72 -44.88
N SER A 679 -9.60 18.60 -45.14
CA SER A 679 -8.74 18.58 -46.32
C SER A 679 -7.27 18.69 -45.89
N PRO A 680 -6.31 18.07 -46.54
CA PRO A 680 -6.43 17.26 -47.78
C PRO A 680 -6.87 15.80 -47.54
N VAL A 681 -6.92 15.35 -46.31
CA VAL A 681 -7.35 13.98 -45.96
C VAL A 681 -8.68 14.07 -45.21
N PRO A 682 -9.79 13.47 -45.72
CA PRO A 682 -11.10 13.53 -45.08
C PRO A 682 -11.17 12.57 -43.87
N GLN A 683 -10.31 12.77 -42.90
CA GLN A 683 -10.18 11.99 -41.68
C GLN A 683 -9.81 12.92 -40.53
N ALA A 684 -10.42 12.71 -39.36
CA ALA A 684 -10.02 13.42 -38.15
C ALA A 684 -8.59 13.01 -37.71
N LEU A 685 -7.92 13.83 -36.92
CA LEU A 685 -6.62 13.47 -36.38
C LEU A 685 -6.78 12.37 -35.31
N MET A 686 -6.17 11.22 -35.57
CA MET A 686 -6.25 10.07 -34.68
C MET A 686 -5.09 10.06 -33.69
N CYS A 687 -5.40 10.05 -32.40
CA CYS A 687 -4.44 10.18 -31.30
C CYS A 687 -4.66 9.08 -30.23
N PRO A 688 -4.40 7.79 -30.53
CA PRO A 688 -4.50 6.74 -29.53
C PRO A 688 -3.33 6.86 -28.55
N GLU A 689 -3.60 6.57 -27.24
CA GLU A 689 -2.55 6.38 -26.27
C GLU A 689 -1.78 5.10 -26.57
N VAL A 690 -0.45 5.19 -26.62
CA VAL A 690 0.42 4.08 -26.92
C VAL A 690 1.21 3.70 -25.67
N GLN A 691 0.58 2.91 -24.79
CA GLN A 691 1.26 2.28 -23.67
C GLN A 691 1.51 0.80 -23.96
N MET A 692 2.77 0.35 -23.86
CA MET A 692 3.19 -1.03 -24.12
C MET A 692 2.68 -1.57 -25.48
N ALA A 693 1.93 -2.69 -25.49
CA ALA A 693 1.43 -3.34 -26.71
C ALA A 693 0.01 -2.87 -27.11
N VAL A 694 -0.74 -2.26 -26.21
CA VAL A 694 -2.20 -2.02 -26.37
C VAL A 694 -2.49 -0.98 -27.43
N GLY A 695 -1.88 0.19 -27.36
CA GLY A 695 -2.11 1.26 -28.33
C GLY A 695 -1.45 1.01 -29.70
N ASP A 696 -0.36 0.21 -29.73
CA ASP A 696 0.25 -0.23 -30.99
C ASP A 696 -0.72 -1.11 -31.79
N ILE A 697 -1.58 -1.90 -31.11
CA ILE A 697 -2.60 -2.75 -31.78
C ILE A 697 -3.62 -1.87 -32.50
N ILE A 698 -4.16 -0.84 -31.86
CA ILE A 698 -5.16 0.06 -32.45
C ILE A 698 -4.55 0.79 -33.65
N SER A 699 -3.38 1.40 -33.47
CA SER A 699 -2.69 2.15 -34.51
C SER A 699 -2.33 1.25 -35.70
N HIS A 700 -1.91 0.01 -35.45
CA HIS A 700 -1.57 -0.94 -36.51
C HIS A 700 -2.81 -1.41 -37.29
N GLN A 701 -3.89 -1.76 -36.59
CA GLN A 701 -5.13 -2.19 -37.26
C GLN A 701 -5.77 -1.06 -38.06
N LEU A 702 -5.78 0.17 -37.56
CA LEU A 702 -6.25 1.34 -38.30
C LEU A 702 -5.39 1.60 -39.55
N ASP A 703 -4.08 1.43 -39.48
CA ASP A 703 -3.18 1.54 -40.62
C ASP A 703 -3.46 0.48 -41.70
N VAL A 704 -3.67 -0.78 -41.23
CA VAL A 704 -4.06 -1.87 -42.15
C VAL A 704 -5.41 -1.60 -42.84
N LEU A 705 -6.34 -0.93 -42.12
CA LEU A 705 -7.61 -0.48 -42.67
C LEU A 705 -7.50 0.77 -43.57
N GLY A 706 -6.29 1.35 -43.71
CA GLY A 706 -6.00 2.48 -44.58
C GLY A 706 -6.19 3.85 -43.97
N TYR A 707 -6.28 3.97 -42.66
CA TYR A 707 -6.33 5.27 -42.02
C TYR A 707 -4.99 6.01 -42.13
N GLN A 708 -5.00 7.29 -42.49
CA GLN A 708 -3.78 8.04 -42.78
C GLN A 708 -3.47 9.19 -41.81
N ASN A 709 -4.49 9.80 -41.19
CA ASN A 709 -4.32 11.00 -40.42
C ASN A 709 -4.05 10.72 -38.96
N PHE A 710 -2.87 10.16 -38.66
CA PHE A 710 -2.40 9.92 -37.30
C PHE A 710 -1.54 11.04 -36.76
N PHE A 711 -1.59 11.23 -35.45
CA PHE A 711 -0.53 11.93 -34.73
C PHE A 711 0.73 11.04 -34.64
N TYR A 712 1.90 11.65 -34.82
CA TYR A 712 3.19 10.95 -34.77
C TYR A 712 4.07 11.57 -33.69
N MET A 713 4.47 10.76 -32.72
CA MET A 713 5.42 11.13 -31.69
C MET A 713 6.82 10.65 -32.06
N GLU A 714 7.80 11.56 -32.11
CA GLU A 714 9.22 11.21 -32.25
C GLU A 714 9.83 10.91 -30.88
N ARG A 715 10.46 9.76 -30.77
CA ARG A 715 11.17 9.33 -29.57
C ARG A 715 12.67 9.35 -29.80
N MET A 716 13.42 10.10 -28.99
CA MET A 716 14.87 9.98 -28.92
C MET A 716 15.22 8.75 -28.06
N ASP A 717 15.68 7.68 -28.67
CA ASP A 717 16.13 6.48 -27.96
C ASP A 717 17.60 6.68 -27.55
N ILE A 718 17.84 6.95 -26.27
CA ILE A 718 19.16 7.20 -25.69
C ILE A 718 20.13 6.00 -25.88
N LYS A 719 19.59 4.80 -26.15
CA LYS A 719 20.36 3.56 -26.34
C LYS A 719 20.72 3.21 -27.78
N ARG A 720 20.26 3.99 -28.77
CA ARG A 720 20.57 3.81 -30.19
C ARG A 720 21.64 4.79 -30.64
N ARG A 721 22.28 4.49 -31.78
CA ARG A 721 23.32 5.38 -32.36
C ARG A 721 22.81 6.78 -32.53
N PRO A 722 23.60 7.81 -32.21
CA PRO A 722 23.19 9.22 -32.39
C PRO A 722 22.64 9.46 -33.81
N GLY A 723 21.41 10.00 -33.90
CA GLY A 723 20.76 10.31 -35.17
C GLY A 723 19.67 9.34 -35.65
N GLN A 724 19.45 8.21 -34.98
CA GLN A 724 18.33 7.31 -35.33
C GLN A 724 17.08 7.70 -34.54
N LYS A 725 16.10 8.31 -35.24
CA LYS A 725 14.79 8.68 -34.69
C LYS A 725 13.78 7.56 -34.96
N SER A 726 13.04 7.13 -33.94
CA SER A 726 11.89 6.25 -34.12
C SER A 726 10.59 7.05 -34.00
N GLN A 727 9.73 6.94 -35.01
CA GLN A 727 8.39 7.56 -34.99
C GLN A 727 7.37 6.51 -34.53
N ARG A 728 6.53 6.86 -33.57
CA ARG A 728 5.35 6.06 -33.20
C ARG A 728 4.08 6.80 -33.57
N ARG A 729 3.06 6.05 -34.02
CA ARG A 729 1.72 6.54 -34.26
C ARG A 729 0.99 6.62 -32.93
N GLY A 730 0.40 7.77 -32.62
CA GLY A 730 -0.30 8.03 -31.38
C GLY A 730 0.57 8.70 -30.30
N TRP A 731 0.00 8.86 -29.14
CA TRP A 731 0.60 9.51 -27.98
C TRP A 731 1.24 8.48 -27.05
N ALA A 732 2.49 8.64 -26.71
CA ALA A 732 3.17 7.75 -25.76
C ALA A 732 3.34 8.45 -24.41
N SER A 733 2.52 8.08 -23.42
CA SER A 733 2.63 8.56 -22.02
C SER A 733 3.68 7.82 -21.19
N THR A 734 4.48 6.93 -21.81
CA THR A 734 5.51 6.10 -21.13
C THR A 734 6.64 6.90 -20.46
N THR A 735 6.77 8.19 -20.74
CA THR A 735 7.69 9.07 -20.04
C THR A 735 6.89 10.00 -19.12
N THR A 736 7.24 10.04 -17.85
CA THR A 736 6.65 10.95 -16.85
C THR A 736 6.57 12.39 -17.38
N TRP A 737 7.55 12.80 -18.19
CA TRP A 737 7.61 14.09 -18.82
C TRP A 737 6.48 14.33 -19.83
N ALA A 738 6.21 13.41 -20.75
CA ALA A 738 5.18 13.59 -21.79
C ALA A 738 3.78 13.68 -21.16
N ARG A 739 3.49 12.82 -20.18
CA ARG A 739 2.23 12.88 -19.42
C ARG A 739 2.07 14.20 -18.70
N GLN A 740 3.10 14.66 -18.02
CA GLN A 740 3.09 15.90 -17.25
C GLN A 740 2.92 17.12 -18.18
N ALA A 741 3.67 17.21 -19.27
CA ALA A 741 3.57 18.31 -20.24
C ALA A 741 2.16 18.41 -20.85
N MET A 742 1.54 17.29 -21.18
CA MET A 742 0.17 17.25 -21.68
C MET A 742 -0.82 17.78 -20.64
N LEU A 743 -0.77 17.25 -19.42
CA LEU A 743 -1.70 17.64 -18.36
C LEU A 743 -1.54 19.09 -17.92
N GLU A 744 -0.32 19.61 -17.83
CA GLU A 744 -0.07 21.02 -17.51
C GLU A 744 -0.57 21.96 -18.61
N THR A 745 -0.32 21.62 -19.88
CA THR A 745 -0.82 22.40 -21.01
C THR A 745 -2.35 22.37 -21.06
N TYR A 746 -2.95 21.22 -20.89
CA TYR A 746 -4.40 21.06 -20.83
C TYR A 746 -5.01 21.86 -19.68
N LYS A 747 -4.44 21.76 -18.47
CA LYS A 747 -4.86 22.52 -17.31
C LYS A 747 -4.85 24.02 -17.56
N LEU A 748 -3.79 24.55 -18.15
CA LEU A 748 -3.67 25.98 -18.45
C LEU A 748 -4.81 26.46 -19.37
N HIS A 749 -5.16 25.68 -20.40
CA HIS A 749 -6.25 26.04 -21.33
C HIS A 749 -7.63 25.91 -20.69
N VAL A 750 -7.82 24.91 -19.82
CA VAL A 750 -9.04 24.78 -19.02
C VAL A 750 -9.21 25.99 -18.10
N GLU A 751 -8.18 26.36 -17.35
CA GLU A 751 -8.22 27.50 -16.43
C GLU A 751 -8.44 28.83 -17.16
N SER A 752 -7.88 28.98 -18.36
CA SER A 752 -8.03 30.16 -19.21
C SER A 752 -9.37 30.25 -19.96
N GLY A 753 -10.19 29.18 -19.94
CA GLY A 753 -11.49 29.14 -20.61
C GLY A 753 -11.43 28.94 -22.13
N TRP A 754 -10.31 28.42 -22.65
CA TRP A 754 -10.11 28.13 -24.07
C TRP A 754 -10.66 26.78 -24.55
N ILE A 755 -11.27 26.01 -23.64
CA ILE A 755 -11.94 24.75 -23.97
C ILE A 755 -13.31 24.69 -23.28
N VAL A 756 -14.30 24.18 -24.00
CA VAL A 756 -15.63 23.84 -23.51
C VAL A 756 -15.72 22.32 -23.41
N LEU A 757 -15.97 21.84 -22.23
CA LEU A 757 -16.16 20.41 -21.91
C LEU A 757 -17.64 20.16 -21.67
N ASN A 758 -18.18 19.19 -22.38
CA ASN A 758 -19.61 18.89 -22.36
C ASN A 758 -19.93 17.57 -21.59
N SER A 759 -18.95 16.71 -21.42
CA SER A 759 -19.16 15.41 -20.79
C SER A 759 -19.24 15.51 -19.26
N GLU A 760 -20.26 14.91 -18.69
CA GLU A 760 -20.40 14.72 -17.25
C GLU A 760 -19.32 13.79 -16.69
N ASN A 761 -18.86 12.79 -17.48
CA ASN A 761 -17.78 11.90 -17.09
C ASN A 761 -16.47 12.69 -16.96
N THR A 762 -16.11 13.46 -17.97
CA THR A 762 -14.91 14.33 -17.94
C THR A 762 -14.94 15.29 -16.75
N LEU A 763 -16.07 15.97 -16.51
CA LEU A 763 -16.21 16.92 -15.40
C LEU A 763 -16.16 16.23 -14.04
N SER A 764 -16.74 15.05 -13.91
CA SER A 764 -16.67 14.22 -12.69
C SER A 764 -15.24 13.78 -12.41
N GLU A 765 -14.53 13.25 -13.41
CA GLU A 765 -13.13 12.88 -13.29
C GLU A 765 -12.25 14.08 -12.92
N MET A 766 -12.46 15.25 -13.53
CA MET A 766 -11.75 16.49 -13.20
C MET A 766 -11.97 16.92 -11.74
N SER A 767 -13.18 16.77 -11.23
CA SER A 767 -13.48 17.08 -9.82
C SER A 767 -12.74 16.17 -8.84
N ASN A 768 -12.41 14.96 -9.28
CA ASN A 768 -11.71 13.92 -8.50
C ASN A 768 -10.20 13.85 -8.83
N GLN A 769 -9.70 14.70 -9.75
CA GLN A 769 -8.29 14.72 -10.08
C GLN A 769 -7.48 15.44 -8.99
N GLU A 770 -6.44 14.76 -8.52
CA GLU A 770 -5.57 15.23 -7.47
C GLU A 770 -4.14 15.42 -8.01
N ALA A 771 -3.45 16.39 -7.47
CA ALA A 771 -2.03 16.59 -7.71
C ALA A 771 -1.26 16.37 -6.42
N GLU A 772 -0.08 15.74 -6.52
CA GLU A 772 0.82 15.48 -5.41
C GLU A 772 2.24 15.92 -5.82
N GLU A 773 2.91 16.62 -4.93
CA GLU A 773 4.33 16.90 -5.13
C GLU A 773 5.15 15.70 -4.68
N THR A 774 5.98 15.19 -5.58
CA THR A 774 6.88 14.07 -5.27
C THR A 774 8.08 14.55 -4.44
N ASP A 775 8.75 13.62 -3.76
CA ASP A 775 9.96 13.92 -2.97
C ASP A 775 11.10 14.58 -3.80
N SER A 776 11.01 14.51 -5.12
CA SER A 776 11.93 15.20 -6.06
C SER A 776 11.47 16.60 -6.48
N GLY A 777 10.41 17.14 -5.88
CA GLY A 777 9.87 18.48 -6.20
C GLY A 777 9.09 18.55 -7.52
N LYS A 778 8.66 17.38 -8.07
CA LYS A 778 7.84 17.32 -9.29
C LYS A 778 6.37 17.10 -8.94
N THR A 779 5.47 17.78 -9.60
CA THR A 779 4.04 17.54 -9.46
C THR A 779 3.67 16.25 -10.19
N LYS A 780 3.06 15.31 -9.48
CA LYS A 780 2.43 14.10 -10.05
C LYS A 780 0.92 14.32 -10.06
N TYR A 781 0.30 14.18 -11.22
CA TYR A 781 -1.15 14.15 -11.34
C TYR A 781 -1.66 12.71 -11.25
N ASP A 782 -2.76 12.53 -10.52
CA ASP A 782 -3.36 11.22 -10.24
C ASP A 782 -4.86 11.40 -10.01
N HIS A 783 -5.61 10.33 -9.94
CA HIS A 783 -7.02 10.36 -9.54
C HIS A 783 -7.19 10.00 -8.06
N ALA A 784 -8.29 10.39 -7.45
CA ALA A 784 -8.66 9.93 -6.11
C ALA A 784 -8.86 8.40 -6.11
N SER A 785 -8.59 7.75 -4.97
CA SER A 785 -8.66 6.29 -4.87
C SER A 785 -10.05 5.77 -5.25
N GLY A 786 -10.11 4.78 -6.15
CA GLY A 786 -11.37 4.22 -6.64
C GLY A 786 -12.07 5.07 -7.70
N GLN A 787 -11.43 6.12 -8.23
CA GLN A 787 -11.92 6.95 -9.32
C GLN A 787 -11.09 6.71 -10.58
N HIS A 788 -11.57 7.21 -11.71
CA HIS A 788 -10.97 7.04 -13.03
C HIS A 788 -10.46 8.39 -13.58
N ASP A 789 -9.55 8.35 -14.56
CA ASP A 789 -9.04 9.51 -15.30
C ASP A 789 -9.01 9.28 -16.83
N ASP A 790 -9.73 8.26 -17.31
CA ASP A 790 -9.72 7.79 -18.68
C ASP A 790 -10.24 8.85 -19.66
N SER A 791 -11.35 9.55 -19.34
CA SER A 791 -11.92 10.62 -20.15
C SER A 791 -11.02 11.86 -20.16
N ILE A 792 -10.45 12.25 -19.01
CA ILE A 792 -9.48 13.38 -18.94
C ILE A 792 -8.29 13.09 -19.85
N PHE A 793 -7.78 11.85 -19.83
CA PHE A 793 -6.67 11.45 -20.70
C PHE A 793 -7.06 11.50 -22.16
N GLY A 794 -8.21 10.95 -22.54
CA GLY A 794 -8.73 11.01 -23.89
C GLY A 794 -8.85 12.46 -24.40
N VAL A 795 -9.47 13.34 -23.62
CA VAL A 795 -9.61 14.77 -23.95
C VAL A 795 -8.25 15.45 -24.02
N GLY A 796 -7.38 15.22 -23.02
CA GLY A 796 -6.05 15.84 -22.94
C GLY A 796 -5.18 15.46 -24.12
N ILE A 797 -5.19 14.20 -24.52
CA ILE A 797 -4.46 13.70 -25.70
C ILE A 797 -4.99 14.35 -26.98
N ALA A 798 -6.32 14.36 -27.20
CA ALA A 798 -6.92 14.98 -28.38
C ALA A 798 -6.56 16.45 -28.47
N PHE A 799 -6.77 17.18 -27.39
CA PHE A 799 -6.47 18.60 -27.28
C PHE A 799 -5.00 18.89 -27.55
N PHE A 800 -4.07 18.22 -26.85
CA PHE A 800 -2.65 18.45 -27.00
C PHE A 800 -2.17 18.18 -28.43
N CYS A 801 -2.57 17.05 -29.00
CA CYS A 801 -2.20 16.69 -30.36
C CYS A 801 -2.75 17.67 -31.40
N LEU A 802 -3.93 18.24 -31.16
CA LEU A 802 -4.56 19.22 -32.05
C LEU A 802 -3.81 20.56 -32.08
N HIS A 803 -3.23 20.96 -30.96
CA HIS A 803 -2.50 22.23 -30.80
C HIS A 803 -0.99 22.08 -30.87
N PHE A 804 -0.50 20.86 -31.08
CA PHE A 804 0.93 20.62 -31.15
C PHE A 804 1.55 21.43 -32.28
N ASN A 805 2.58 22.21 -31.97
CA ASN A 805 3.47 22.84 -32.94
C ASN A 805 4.94 22.64 -32.55
N ASP A 806 5.83 22.71 -33.56
CA ASP A 806 7.26 22.52 -33.39
C ASP A 806 7.86 23.53 -32.35
N THR A 807 7.32 24.71 -32.29
CA THR A 807 7.80 25.81 -31.40
C THR A 807 7.51 25.49 -29.92
N LEU A 808 6.38 24.88 -29.61
CA LEU A 808 6.04 24.48 -28.25
C LEU A 808 6.97 23.36 -27.78
N MET A 809 7.31 22.43 -28.65
CA MET A 809 8.15 21.28 -28.32
C MET A 809 9.63 21.60 -28.29
N GLU A 810 10.12 22.55 -29.02
CA GLU A 810 11.48 23.07 -28.89
C GLU A 810 11.73 23.66 -27.49
N LYS A 811 10.68 24.22 -26.87
CA LYS A 811 10.74 24.74 -25.48
C LYS A 811 10.59 23.66 -24.39
N LEU A 812 10.01 22.53 -24.73
CA LEU A 812 9.75 21.43 -23.82
C LEU A 812 10.87 20.38 -23.95
N GLU A 813 12.06 20.62 -23.46
CA GLU A 813 13.24 19.77 -23.51
C GLU A 813 12.92 18.25 -23.54
N GLY A 814 12.96 17.60 -24.69
CA GLY A 814 12.91 16.13 -24.67
C GLY A 814 12.29 15.39 -25.81
N GLY A 815 11.89 16.00 -26.87
CA GLY A 815 11.46 15.25 -28.05
C GLY A 815 10.63 16.06 -29.01
N ILE A 816 10.81 15.78 -30.27
CA ILE A 816 10.05 16.44 -31.33
C ILE A 816 8.80 15.63 -31.61
N MET A 817 7.65 16.19 -31.34
CA MET A 817 6.36 15.63 -31.73
C MET A 817 5.91 16.27 -33.03
N ARG A 818 5.57 15.48 -34.03
CA ARG A 818 5.16 15.99 -35.35
C ARG A 818 3.92 15.29 -35.83
N ARG A 819 3.08 16.08 -36.48
CA ARG A 819 1.94 15.63 -37.23
C ARG A 819 2.38 15.32 -38.64
N LYS A 820 2.40 14.06 -39.05
CA LYS A 820 2.79 13.64 -40.42
C LYS A 820 1.71 14.08 -41.40
N GLY A 821 2.09 14.79 -42.48
CA GLY A 821 1.18 15.20 -43.51
C GLY A 821 0.62 16.63 -43.34
N THR A 822 1.01 17.37 -42.29
CA THR A 822 0.62 18.79 -42.16
C THR A 822 1.56 19.64 -43.00
N PRO A 823 1.07 20.45 -43.95
CA PRO A 823 1.93 21.39 -44.66
C PRO A 823 2.55 22.38 -43.67
N LYS A 824 3.81 22.73 -43.89
CA LYS A 824 4.59 23.65 -43.04
C LYS A 824 3.97 25.07 -42.86
N LYS A 825 2.83 25.35 -43.42
CA LYS A 825 2.21 26.70 -43.49
C LYS A 825 0.92 26.91 -42.65
N ILE A 826 0.51 25.96 -41.81
CA ILE A 826 -0.63 26.22 -40.93
C ILE A 826 -0.15 26.61 -39.49
N ALA A 827 1.02 27.15 -39.37
CA ALA A 827 1.61 27.57 -38.11
C ALA A 827 1.47 29.07 -37.81
N GLU A 828 0.61 29.80 -38.49
CA GLU A 828 0.15 31.09 -38.00
C GLU A 828 -1.10 30.81 -37.14
N THR A 829 -0.83 30.36 -35.93
CA THR A 829 -1.82 30.19 -34.90
C THR A 829 -2.44 31.53 -34.57
N ASN A 830 -3.75 31.64 -34.71
CA ASN A 830 -4.53 32.68 -34.05
C ASN A 830 -4.72 32.41 -32.56
N LEU A 831 -3.68 32.00 -31.87
CA LEU A 831 -3.61 32.20 -30.45
C LEU A 831 -3.39 33.69 -30.24
N PRO A 832 -4.22 34.44 -29.48
CA PRO A 832 -3.86 35.78 -29.09
C PRO A 832 -2.44 35.76 -28.54
N ASP A 833 -1.68 36.81 -28.77
CA ASP A 833 -0.35 37.05 -28.24
C ASP A 833 -0.38 37.00 -26.68
N VAL A 834 -0.69 35.83 -26.13
CA VAL A 834 -0.36 35.52 -24.76
C VAL A 834 1.14 35.31 -24.81
N LYS A 835 1.88 36.37 -24.49
CA LYS A 835 3.28 36.21 -24.09
C LYS A 835 3.25 35.13 -23.05
N LEU A 836 3.69 33.93 -23.41
CA LEU A 836 4.01 32.88 -22.47
C LEU A 836 5.09 33.45 -21.57
N GLU A 837 4.67 34.04 -20.45
CA GLU A 837 5.58 34.34 -19.37
C GLU A 837 6.21 33.01 -19.00
N SER A 838 7.52 33.00 -18.78
CA SER A 838 8.23 31.78 -18.38
C SER A 838 7.56 31.19 -17.15
N SER A 839 7.67 29.88 -16.97
CA SER A 839 7.19 29.21 -15.74
C SER A 839 7.69 29.90 -14.46
N GLU A 840 8.87 30.55 -14.52
CA GLU A 840 9.41 31.41 -13.47
C GLU A 840 8.62 32.72 -13.26
N ALA A 841 8.12 33.33 -14.33
CA ALA A 841 7.30 34.54 -14.21
C ALA A 841 5.88 34.22 -13.70
N LEU A 842 5.34 33.04 -14.01
CA LEU A 842 4.07 32.53 -13.47
C LEU A 842 4.20 32.14 -12.00
N LEU A 843 5.32 31.54 -11.60
CA LEU A 843 5.65 31.25 -10.19
C LEU A 843 5.82 32.59 -9.42
N ALA A 844 6.57 33.54 -9.95
CA ALA A 844 6.77 34.84 -9.32
C ALA A 844 5.46 35.61 -9.11
N ARG A 845 4.51 35.52 -10.07
CA ARG A 845 3.19 36.14 -9.93
C ARG A 845 2.30 35.44 -8.90
N ARG A 846 2.41 34.12 -8.75
CA ARG A 846 1.69 33.34 -7.73
C ARG A 846 2.14 33.71 -6.32
N PHE A 847 3.43 33.98 -6.14
CA PHE A 847 4.00 34.45 -4.86
C PHE A 847 3.68 35.92 -4.55
N GLN A 848 3.51 36.77 -5.56
CA GLN A 848 3.19 38.18 -5.34
C GLN A 848 1.75 38.46 -4.90
N PHE A 849 0.78 37.59 -5.17
CA PHE A 849 -0.62 37.86 -4.83
C PHE A 849 -1.02 37.40 -3.41
N ASP A 850 -0.36 36.39 -2.85
CA ASP A 850 -0.72 35.87 -1.53
C ASP A 850 0.09 36.47 -0.35
N GLU A 851 1.24 37.12 -0.61
CA GLU A 851 2.12 37.66 0.43
C GLU A 851 2.01 39.17 0.68
N ILE A 852 1.46 39.95 -0.28
CA ILE A 852 1.49 41.43 -0.17
C ILE A 852 0.44 41.98 0.80
N ASP A 853 -0.67 41.26 1.05
CA ASP A 853 -1.71 41.70 1.98
C ASP A 853 -1.42 41.38 3.47
N GLU A 854 -0.49 40.46 3.76
CA GLU A 854 -0.22 40.04 5.15
C GLU A 854 1.03 40.67 5.79
N LEU A 855 1.98 41.20 5.02
CA LEU A 855 3.29 41.61 5.58
C LEU A 855 3.53 43.13 5.63
N GLY A 856 2.70 43.96 5.04
CA GLY A 856 2.79 45.44 5.17
C GLY A 856 4.14 46.02 4.73
N LEU A 857 4.83 45.42 3.77
CA LEU A 857 6.15 45.86 3.30
C LEU A 857 6.00 46.88 2.17
N ASP A 858 6.64 48.04 2.36
CA ASP A 858 6.67 49.14 1.43
C ASP A 858 7.49 48.81 0.17
N ASN A 859 6.85 48.87 -0.97
CA ASN A 859 7.35 48.48 -2.31
C ASN A 859 8.34 49.48 -2.94
N SER A 860 8.99 50.39 -2.20
CA SER A 860 9.83 51.47 -2.77
C SER A 860 11.33 51.16 -2.79
N ASP A 861 11.83 50.02 -2.29
CA ASP A 861 13.25 49.71 -2.27
C ASP A 861 13.61 48.39 -2.98
N PRO A 862 14.26 48.45 -4.17
CA PRO A 862 14.69 47.27 -4.90
C PRO A 862 15.78 46.40 -4.23
N SER A 863 16.40 46.89 -3.14
CA SER A 863 17.45 46.14 -2.43
C SER A 863 16.95 45.11 -1.43
N SER A 864 15.64 45.11 -1.10
CA SER A 864 15.03 44.14 -0.22
C SER A 864 14.71 42.78 -0.87
N LEU A 865 14.82 42.71 -2.20
CA LEU A 865 14.53 41.49 -2.99
C LEU A 865 15.74 40.52 -3.14
N MET A 866 16.90 40.87 -2.61
CA MET A 866 18.15 40.08 -2.75
C MET A 866 18.54 39.25 -1.54
N MET A 867 17.68 39.16 -0.51
CA MET A 867 17.99 38.37 0.72
C MET A 867 17.09 37.16 0.89
N ILE A 868 16.39 36.73 -0.13
CA ILE A 868 15.63 35.47 -0.07
C ILE A 868 16.08 34.59 -1.24
N TYR A 869 17.29 34.06 -1.13
CA TYR A 869 17.78 32.88 -1.83
C TYR A 869 18.61 32.01 -0.89
#